data_5e2253cf33404d868575485e09c48eb7
#
_entry.id   5e2253cf33404d868575485e09c48eb7
#
_cell.length_a   1.000
_cell.length_b   1.000
_cell.length_c   1.000
_cell.angle_alpha   90.00
_cell.angle_beta   90.00
_cell.angle_gamma   90.00
#
_symmetry.space_group_name_H-M   'P 1'
#
loop_
_entity.id
_entity.type
_entity.pdbx_description
1 polymer ?
#
loop_
_entity_poly.entity_id
_entity_poly.type
_entity_poly.pdbx_seq_one_letter_code
_entity_poly.pdbx_strand_id
1 'polypeptide(L)'
;MTSPVIGTPWKKLNRAVSEESLEGVDKYWRAANYLSIGQIYLLKNPLMREPFTRDDVKHRLVGHWGTTPGLNFLIGHINRFIADHQQNTVIIMGPGHGGPAGTAQSYLDGTYFEIRPDITNDEKGLAKFFRQFSYPGGIPSHYAPETPGSIHEGGELGYALSHAYGAVFNNPSLFVPAIVGDGEAETGPLATGWQSNKLVNPRTDGIVLPILHLNGYKIANPTILSRISDEELHEFFHGMGYEPYEFVAGFDDEDHMSIHRRFADLFENVWDEICDIKATAQTNDVDRPFYPMIIFRTPKGWTCPKFIDGKKTEGSWRAHQVPLASARDTEEHFQVLKNWLESYKPEELFNEDGSIKEDVISFMPKGELRIGANPNANGGLIREDLKLPKLEDYEVTEVKKFGHGWGGMKGGKEATRVLGYYTRDIIKLNPDSFRIFGPDETASNRLGAAYEVTNKQWDAGYLSSLVDEHMAVTGQVTEQLSEHQMEGFVEGYILTGRHAIWSSYESFVHVIDSMLNQHAKWLEATVREIPWRKPIASMNLLVSSHVWRQDHNGFSHQDPGVIDILLNKNFNNDHVIGIYFPCDANMLLAVAEKCFKSTNKINAIIAGKQPAATWLTLDEARAELEKGVAEWKWASNVKDGEEPDIVLATCGDIPVQETLAAAEQLDAEGIKFKVVNVVDLLSIENAQDNDEAISDEEFTELFTADKPVLFAYHAYAREIRSLIWNRPNHDNFIVHGYQEQGSTTTPFDMVRVNDLDRFELEAEALRAIDADKFADRIAYLEQHRVDTFQYACDNGEDAPEYTDWVWHEAKAKTEAAGAVTATAATAGDNE
;
A
#
# COMPACT_ATOMS: atom_id res chain seq x y z
N MET A 1 -16.17 -18.42 -4.92
CA MET A 1 -15.57 -19.75 -4.61
C MET A 1 -14.49 -19.48 -3.59
N THR A 2 -14.42 -20.28 -2.54
CA THR A 2 -13.31 -20.22 -1.59
C THR A 2 -12.01 -20.45 -2.34
N SER A 3 -10.95 -19.70 -2.01
CA SER A 3 -9.59 -19.97 -2.52
C SER A 3 -9.33 -21.46 -2.57
N PRO A 4 -8.68 -21.99 -3.60
CA PRO A 4 -8.41 -23.41 -3.66
C PRO A 4 -7.71 -23.82 -2.37
N VAL A 5 -8.29 -24.79 -1.66
CA VAL A 5 -7.65 -25.34 -0.46
C VAL A 5 -6.46 -26.17 -0.92
N ILE A 6 -5.28 -25.58 -0.80
CA ILE A 6 -4.02 -26.26 -1.08
C ILE A 6 -3.66 -27.07 0.14
N GLY A 7 -3.39 -28.36 -0.04
CA GLY A 7 -2.99 -29.26 1.02
C GLY A 7 -4.13 -29.69 1.98
N THR A 8 -3.76 -30.15 3.17
CA THR A 8 -4.68 -30.60 4.23
C THR A 8 -4.48 -29.71 5.45
N PRO A 9 -5.31 -28.68 5.64
CA PRO A 9 -5.06 -27.70 6.69
C PRO A 9 -5.30 -28.27 8.11
N TRP A 10 -4.51 -27.76 9.04
CA TRP A 10 -4.67 -27.90 10.51
C TRP A 10 -4.70 -29.36 11.02
N LYS A 11 -3.78 -30.17 10.55
CA LYS A 11 -3.69 -31.58 10.97
C LYS A 11 -2.47 -31.84 11.83
N LYS A 12 -2.67 -32.38 13.03
CA LYS A 12 -1.61 -32.90 13.89
C LYS A 12 -0.96 -34.15 13.29
N LEU A 13 0.33 -34.29 13.50
CA LEU A 13 1.01 -35.56 13.19
C LEU A 13 0.73 -36.61 14.27
N ASN A 14 0.49 -37.84 13.84
CA ASN A 14 0.38 -39.00 14.73
C ASN A 14 1.71 -39.78 14.86
N ARG A 15 2.83 -39.14 14.53
CA ARG A 15 4.17 -39.74 14.55
C ARG A 15 5.22 -38.70 14.93
N ALA A 16 6.31 -39.16 15.52
CA ALA A 16 7.49 -38.33 15.71
C ALA A 16 8.12 -37.95 14.36
N VAL A 17 8.82 -36.83 14.32
CA VAL A 17 9.63 -36.42 13.16
C VAL A 17 10.73 -37.44 12.95
N SER A 18 10.95 -37.92 11.71
CA SER A 18 11.93 -38.95 11.38
C SER A 18 13.35 -38.41 11.40
N GLU A 19 14.32 -39.28 11.78
CA GLU A 19 15.74 -38.92 11.69
C GLU A 19 16.17 -38.63 10.26
N GLU A 20 15.69 -39.37 9.28
CA GLU A 20 15.96 -39.13 7.85
C GLU A 20 15.55 -37.74 7.42
N SER A 21 14.38 -37.26 7.88
CA SER A 21 13.90 -35.90 7.58
C SER A 21 14.80 -34.87 8.24
N LEU A 22 15.26 -35.09 9.48
CA LEU A 22 16.18 -34.17 10.17
C LEU A 22 17.57 -34.13 9.54
N GLU A 23 18.08 -35.27 9.06
CA GLU A 23 19.33 -35.35 8.28
C GLU A 23 19.18 -34.53 6.97
N GLY A 24 18.02 -34.61 6.32
CA GLY A 24 17.70 -33.79 5.17
C GLY A 24 17.71 -32.28 5.50
N VAL A 25 17.12 -31.89 6.63
CA VAL A 25 17.13 -30.48 7.12
C VAL A 25 18.56 -29.99 7.40
N ASP A 26 19.44 -30.82 8.00
CA ASP A 26 20.85 -30.45 8.21
C ASP A 26 21.56 -30.20 6.88
N LYS A 27 21.40 -31.13 5.93
CA LYS A 27 22.01 -30.99 4.60
C LYS A 27 21.47 -29.77 3.88
N TYR A 28 20.16 -29.50 3.96
CA TYR A 28 19.54 -28.30 3.43
C TYR A 28 20.15 -27.04 4.07
N TRP A 29 20.25 -26.98 5.39
CA TRP A 29 20.80 -25.82 6.09
C TRP A 29 22.24 -25.53 5.67
N ARG A 30 23.09 -26.57 5.58
CA ARG A 30 24.45 -26.45 5.06
C ARG A 30 24.48 -25.99 3.60
N ALA A 31 23.62 -26.56 2.74
CA ALA A 31 23.52 -26.16 1.34
C ALA A 31 23.04 -24.70 1.18
N ALA A 32 21.99 -24.29 1.90
CA ALA A 32 21.48 -22.92 1.89
C ALA A 32 22.54 -21.92 2.39
N ASN A 33 23.29 -22.25 3.43
CA ASN A 33 24.39 -21.44 3.92
C ASN A 33 25.52 -21.34 2.88
N TYR A 34 25.90 -22.46 2.25
CA TYR A 34 26.90 -22.46 1.17
C TYR A 34 26.46 -21.60 -0.02
N LEU A 35 25.22 -21.78 -0.47
CA LEU A 35 24.62 -20.96 -1.53
C LEU A 35 24.59 -19.48 -1.17
N SER A 36 24.31 -19.14 0.08
CA SER A 36 24.28 -17.75 0.57
C SER A 36 25.67 -17.13 0.59
N ILE A 37 26.71 -17.83 1.04
CA ILE A 37 28.10 -17.37 1.01
C ILE A 37 28.55 -17.21 -0.45
N GLY A 38 28.23 -18.21 -1.29
CA GLY A 38 28.55 -18.17 -2.72
C GLY A 38 28.00 -16.94 -3.42
N GLN A 39 26.75 -16.58 -3.12
CA GLN A 39 26.12 -15.34 -3.63
C GLN A 39 26.85 -14.07 -3.20
N ILE A 40 27.38 -14.03 -1.97
CA ILE A 40 28.10 -12.85 -1.47
C ILE A 40 29.52 -12.78 -2.05
N TYR A 41 30.24 -13.90 -2.13
CA TYR A 41 31.68 -13.90 -2.36
C TYR A 41 32.12 -14.43 -3.72
N LEU A 42 31.42 -15.40 -4.34
CA LEU A 42 31.97 -16.17 -5.46
C LEU A 42 31.57 -15.61 -6.83
N LEU A 43 32.55 -15.47 -7.71
CA LEU A 43 32.39 -15.04 -9.11
C LEU A 43 32.35 -16.21 -10.07
N LYS A 44 33.21 -17.21 -9.83
CA LYS A 44 33.40 -18.44 -10.62
C LYS A 44 33.88 -19.57 -9.72
N ASN A 45 34.13 -20.80 -10.27
CA ASN A 45 34.56 -21.98 -9.54
C ASN A 45 33.65 -22.24 -8.31
N PRO A 46 32.31 -22.39 -8.51
CA PRO A 46 31.32 -22.32 -7.43
C PRO A 46 31.43 -23.46 -6.42
N LEU A 47 32.09 -24.57 -6.76
CA LEU A 47 32.29 -25.78 -5.91
C LEU A 47 33.75 -26.00 -5.54
N MET A 48 34.63 -25.04 -5.85
CA MET A 48 36.09 -25.11 -5.56
C MET A 48 36.77 -26.41 -6.09
N ARG A 49 36.31 -26.94 -7.23
CA ARG A 49 36.87 -28.16 -7.84
C ARG A 49 38.20 -27.92 -8.51
N GLU A 50 38.44 -26.71 -8.99
CA GLU A 50 39.75 -26.26 -9.42
C GLU A 50 40.46 -25.56 -8.24
N PRO A 51 41.80 -25.37 -8.33
CA PRO A 51 42.50 -24.61 -7.29
C PRO A 51 41.87 -23.27 -7.05
N PHE A 52 41.37 -23.07 -5.84
CA PHE A 52 40.68 -21.83 -5.46
C PHE A 52 41.67 -20.66 -5.44
N THR A 53 41.33 -19.59 -6.15
CA THR A 53 42.18 -18.41 -6.35
C THR A 53 41.42 -17.12 -6.04
N ARG A 54 42.16 -16.02 -5.86
CA ARG A 54 41.54 -14.71 -5.62
C ARG A 54 40.67 -14.24 -6.79
N ASP A 55 40.87 -14.77 -8.00
CA ASP A 55 40.06 -14.48 -9.16
C ASP A 55 38.69 -15.15 -9.15
N ASP A 56 38.50 -16.12 -8.26
CA ASP A 56 37.23 -16.75 -8.00
C ASP A 56 36.31 -15.89 -7.09
N VAL A 57 36.90 -14.92 -6.37
CA VAL A 57 36.21 -14.02 -5.44
C VAL A 57 35.77 -12.75 -6.19
N LYS A 58 34.56 -12.30 -5.96
CA LYS A 58 34.00 -11.07 -6.52
C LYS A 58 34.86 -9.85 -6.18
N HIS A 59 34.93 -8.88 -7.10
CA HIS A 59 35.58 -7.58 -6.84
C HIS A 59 34.78 -6.69 -5.88
N ARG A 60 33.45 -6.77 -5.98
CA ARG A 60 32.51 -6.06 -5.13
C ARG A 60 31.73 -7.08 -4.30
N LEU A 61 31.98 -7.10 -3.00
CA LEU A 61 31.32 -7.96 -2.05
C LEU A 61 30.09 -7.23 -1.47
N VAL A 62 28.90 -7.78 -1.69
CA VAL A 62 27.63 -7.20 -1.23
C VAL A 62 26.75 -8.30 -0.70
N GLY A 63 26.08 -8.04 0.40
CA GLY A 63 25.12 -8.94 1.05
C GLY A 63 25.19 -8.84 2.56
N HIS A 64 24.28 -9.55 3.23
CA HIS A 64 24.18 -9.53 4.68
C HIS A 64 24.18 -10.96 5.21
N TRP A 65 25.29 -11.33 5.83
CA TRP A 65 25.42 -12.67 6.42
C TRP A 65 24.71 -12.79 7.77
N GLY A 66 24.67 -11.69 8.55
CA GLY A 66 24.31 -11.71 9.96
C GLY A 66 23.03 -12.42 10.35
N THR A 67 21.95 -12.23 9.58
CA THR A 67 20.66 -12.90 9.81
C THR A 67 20.47 -14.17 8.97
N THR A 68 21.21 -14.30 7.87
CA THR A 68 21.04 -15.34 6.85
C THR A 68 21.07 -16.78 7.40
N PRO A 69 22.05 -17.20 8.24
CA PRO A 69 22.09 -18.59 8.70
C PRO A 69 20.93 -18.99 9.61
N GLY A 70 20.42 -18.07 10.43
CA GLY A 70 19.23 -18.32 11.22
C GLY A 70 17.97 -18.41 10.35
N LEU A 71 17.86 -17.57 9.31
CA LEU A 71 16.79 -17.67 8.32
C LEU A 71 16.84 -19.03 7.59
N ASN A 72 18.00 -19.44 7.12
CA ASN A 72 18.19 -20.73 6.46
C ASN A 72 17.80 -21.92 7.37
N PHE A 73 18.09 -21.82 8.67
CA PHE A 73 17.68 -22.83 9.65
C PHE A 73 16.16 -22.92 9.76
N LEU A 74 15.50 -21.77 9.98
CA LEU A 74 14.04 -21.69 10.09
C LEU A 74 13.34 -22.17 8.81
N ILE A 75 13.81 -21.73 7.64
CA ILE A 75 13.23 -22.11 6.34
C ILE A 75 13.37 -23.62 6.10
N GLY A 76 14.50 -24.24 6.47
CA GLY A 76 14.68 -25.69 6.39
C GLY A 76 13.64 -26.46 7.19
N HIS A 77 13.40 -26.04 8.44
CA HIS A 77 12.37 -26.64 9.29
C HIS A 77 10.94 -26.36 8.79
N ILE A 78 10.67 -25.15 8.25
CA ILE A 78 9.37 -24.84 7.66
C ILE A 78 9.10 -25.70 6.41
N ASN A 79 10.10 -25.93 5.55
CA ASN A 79 9.96 -26.87 4.43
C ASN A 79 9.61 -28.28 4.89
N ARG A 80 10.32 -28.81 5.91
CA ARG A 80 9.98 -30.10 6.53
C ARG A 80 8.55 -30.11 7.04
N PHE A 81 8.17 -29.08 7.80
CA PHE A 81 6.82 -28.92 8.33
C PHE A 81 5.76 -28.93 7.22
N ILE A 82 5.94 -28.15 6.17
CA ILE A 82 5.00 -28.11 5.03
C ILE A 82 4.86 -29.50 4.40
N ALA A 83 5.97 -30.22 4.22
CA ALA A 83 5.96 -31.55 3.62
C ALA A 83 5.24 -32.58 4.50
N ASP A 84 5.50 -32.57 5.82
CA ASP A 84 4.89 -33.48 6.77
C ASP A 84 3.39 -33.24 6.97
N HIS A 85 2.98 -31.98 7.09
CA HIS A 85 1.59 -31.59 7.38
C HIS A 85 0.75 -31.30 6.14
N GLN A 86 1.37 -31.13 4.98
CA GLN A 86 0.70 -30.70 3.75
C GLN A 86 -0.07 -29.38 3.94
N GLN A 87 0.52 -28.48 4.76
CA GLN A 87 -0.11 -27.22 5.14
C GLN A 87 0.14 -26.12 4.12
N ASN A 88 -0.91 -25.41 3.70
CA ASN A 88 -0.81 -24.21 2.88
C ASN A 88 -0.07 -23.12 3.67
N THR A 89 1.13 -22.75 3.24
CA THR A 89 2.03 -21.88 4.00
C THR A 89 2.68 -20.83 3.11
N VAL A 90 2.66 -19.58 3.56
CA VAL A 90 3.45 -18.46 3.02
C VAL A 90 4.37 -17.95 4.13
N ILE A 91 5.61 -17.63 3.80
CA ILE A 91 6.59 -17.11 4.77
C ILE A 91 6.73 -15.60 4.59
N ILE A 92 6.73 -14.87 5.71
CA ILE A 92 7.15 -13.48 5.74
C ILE A 92 8.56 -13.39 6.32
N MET A 93 9.47 -12.79 5.58
CA MET A 93 10.85 -12.54 6.04
C MET A 93 11.05 -11.05 6.32
N GLY A 94 10.75 -10.62 7.55
CA GLY A 94 10.91 -9.23 7.99
C GLY A 94 12.34 -8.69 7.83
N PRO A 95 13.41 -9.42 8.25
CA PRO A 95 14.76 -8.99 7.94
C PRO A 95 15.10 -9.22 6.46
N GLY A 96 14.55 -8.39 5.56
CA GLY A 96 14.69 -8.51 4.11
C GLY A 96 16.12 -8.46 3.60
N HIS A 97 17.04 -7.86 4.37
CA HIS A 97 18.47 -7.93 4.09
C HIS A 97 19.05 -9.37 4.14
N GLY A 98 18.29 -10.33 4.66
CA GLY A 98 18.55 -11.76 4.51
C GLY A 98 18.23 -12.33 3.12
N GLY A 99 18.19 -11.52 2.07
CA GLY A 99 17.92 -11.91 0.68
C GLY A 99 18.70 -13.13 0.19
N PRO A 100 19.99 -13.37 0.57
CA PRO A 100 20.70 -14.60 0.21
C PRO A 100 19.97 -15.88 0.65
N ALA A 101 19.25 -15.87 1.78
CA ALA A 101 18.47 -17.02 2.24
C ALA A 101 17.24 -17.28 1.35
N GLY A 102 16.50 -16.22 0.99
CA GLY A 102 15.32 -16.36 0.13
C GLY A 102 15.63 -16.86 -1.27
N THR A 103 16.71 -16.37 -1.88
CA THR A 103 17.16 -16.86 -3.17
C THR A 103 17.74 -18.27 -3.09
N ALA A 104 18.48 -18.61 -2.02
CA ALA A 104 18.94 -19.99 -1.79
C ALA A 104 17.76 -20.97 -1.61
N GLN A 105 16.71 -20.56 -0.91
CA GLN A 105 15.46 -21.32 -0.79
C GLN A 105 14.84 -21.60 -2.16
N SER A 106 14.66 -20.57 -2.98
CA SER A 106 14.05 -20.71 -4.32
C SER A 106 14.91 -21.59 -5.25
N TYR A 107 16.23 -21.55 -5.10
CA TYR A 107 17.16 -22.42 -5.81
C TYR A 107 16.97 -23.89 -5.38
N LEU A 108 16.90 -24.17 -4.06
CA LEU A 108 16.78 -25.51 -3.51
C LEU A 108 15.41 -26.13 -3.75
N ASP A 109 14.32 -25.35 -3.72
CA ASP A 109 12.97 -25.87 -4.02
C ASP A 109 12.68 -25.98 -5.53
N GLY A 110 13.59 -25.53 -6.37
CA GLY A 110 13.53 -25.64 -7.83
C GLY A 110 12.74 -24.55 -8.53
N THR A 111 12.03 -23.66 -7.80
CA THR A 111 11.23 -22.59 -8.43
C THR A 111 12.09 -21.56 -9.14
N TYR A 112 13.34 -21.40 -8.70
CA TYR A 112 14.28 -20.48 -9.36
C TYR A 112 14.57 -20.88 -10.81
N PHE A 113 14.67 -22.17 -11.09
CA PHE A 113 14.89 -22.69 -12.44
C PHE A 113 13.68 -22.50 -13.36
N GLU A 114 12.48 -22.46 -12.77
CA GLU A 114 11.23 -22.26 -13.52
C GLU A 114 11.11 -20.81 -14.02
N ILE A 115 11.57 -19.84 -13.23
CA ILE A 115 11.51 -18.42 -13.56
C ILE A 115 12.75 -17.89 -14.30
N ARG A 116 13.90 -18.55 -14.09
CA ARG A 116 15.21 -18.20 -14.69
C ARG A 116 15.80 -19.43 -15.38
N PRO A 117 15.26 -19.84 -16.53
CA PRO A 117 15.71 -21.05 -17.23
C PRO A 117 17.16 -20.97 -17.75
N ASP A 118 17.77 -19.79 -17.74
CA ASP A 118 19.20 -19.62 -18.03
C ASP A 118 20.11 -20.02 -16.87
N ILE A 119 19.56 -20.24 -15.68
CA ILE A 119 20.24 -20.77 -14.47
C ILE A 119 19.81 -22.21 -14.31
N THR A 120 20.67 -23.12 -14.78
CA THR A 120 20.43 -24.56 -14.77
C THR A 120 20.90 -25.20 -13.46
N ASN A 121 20.33 -26.39 -13.12
CA ASN A 121 20.76 -27.17 -11.97
C ASN A 121 22.04 -27.96 -12.31
N ASP A 122 23.13 -27.24 -12.54
CA ASP A 122 24.48 -27.74 -12.80
C ASP A 122 25.53 -26.70 -12.37
N GLU A 123 26.82 -27.03 -12.48
CA GLU A 123 27.90 -26.12 -12.06
C GLU A 123 27.91 -24.79 -12.82
N LYS A 124 27.48 -24.76 -14.08
CA LYS A 124 27.40 -23.52 -14.87
C LYS A 124 26.27 -22.64 -14.39
N GLY A 125 25.11 -23.21 -14.13
CA GLY A 125 23.97 -22.52 -13.57
C GLY A 125 24.25 -21.99 -12.16
N LEU A 126 24.94 -22.80 -11.33
CA LEU A 126 25.37 -22.39 -10.00
C LEU A 126 26.35 -21.20 -10.05
N ALA A 127 27.31 -21.19 -10.97
CA ALA A 127 28.21 -20.06 -11.17
C ALA A 127 27.44 -18.79 -11.59
N LYS A 128 26.44 -18.91 -12.46
CA LYS A 128 25.56 -17.77 -12.83
C LYS A 128 24.73 -17.29 -11.64
N PHE A 129 24.18 -18.21 -10.88
CA PHE A 129 23.38 -17.92 -9.69
C PHE A 129 24.18 -17.10 -8.67
N PHE A 130 25.42 -17.48 -8.37
CA PHE A 130 26.29 -16.72 -7.50
C PHE A 130 26.64 -15.35 -8.08
N ARG A 131 27.00 -15.32 -9.36
CA ARG A 131 27.45 -14.10 -10.03
C ARG A 131 26.38 -13.01 -10.08
N GLN A 132 25.12 -13.37 -10.35
CA GLN A 132 24.04 -12.39 -10.56
C GLN A 132 23.66 -11.61 -9.30
N PHE A 133 23.92 -12.16 -8.10
CA PHE A 133 23.52 -11.56 -6.84
C PHE A 133 24.19 -10.20 -6.65
N SER A 134 23.40 -9.13 -6.53
CA SER A 134 23.84 -7.73 -6.45
C SER A 134 24.75 -7.27 -7.61
N TYR A 135 24.57 -7.85 -8.79
CA TYR A 135 25.27 -7.46 -10.01
C TYR A 135 24.30 -6.78 -10.99
N PRO A 136 24.80 -5.91 -11.89
CA PRO A 136 23.95 -5.30 -12.94
C PRO A 136 23.23 -6.36 -13.77
N GLY A 137 21.91 -6.21 -13.91
CA GLY A 137 21.04 -7.18 -14.61
C GLY A 137 20.79 -8.48 -13.85
N GLY A 138 21.16 -8.52 -12.57
CA GLY A 138 20.91 -9.64 -11.69
C GLY A 138 19.75 -9.37 -10.70
N ILE A 139 19.84 -9.98 -9.53
CA ILE A 139 18.83 -9.87 -8.47
C ILE A 139 19.34 -8.95 -7.34
N PRO A 140 18.47 -8.15 -6.69
CA PRO A 140 18.85 -7.31 -5.57
C PRO A 140 19.31 -8.11 -4.34
N SER A 141 20.02 -7.45 -3.41
CA SER A 141 20.56 -8.09 -2.21
C SER A 141 19.53 -8.35 -1.11
N HIS A 142 18.35 -7.79 -1.23
CA HIS A 142 17.24 -7.94 -0.30
C HIS A 142 16.18 -8.90 -0.85
N TYR A 143 15.38 -9.45 0.05
CA TYR A 143 14.22 -10.23 -0.33
C TYR A 143 13.21 -9.33 -1.02
N ALA A 144 12.86 -9.62 -2.26
CA ALA A 144 12.25 -8.67 -3.18
C ALA A 144 11.21 -9.36 -4.09
N PRO A 145 10.43 -8.62 -4.89
CA PRO A 145 9.42 -9.22 -5.76
C PRO A 145 9.99 -10.22 -6.78
N GLU A 146 11.26 -10.10 -7.15
CA GLU A 146 11.97 -11.06 -8.04
C GLU A 146 12.17 -12.44 -7.42
N THR A 147 12.06 -12.56 -6.09
CA THR A 147 12.26 -13.84 -5.40
C THR A 147 10.92 -14.59 -5.30
N PRO A 148 10.81 -15.82 -5.87
CA PRO A 148 9.63 -16.65 -5.72
C PRO A 148 9.25 -16.89 -4.27
N GLY A 149 7.95 -16.79 -3.96
CA GLY A 149 7.44 -16.99 -2.60
C GLY A 149 7.40 -15.73 -1.75
N SER A 150 7.98 -14.61 -2.21
CA SER A 150 7.93 -13.35 -1.46
C SER A 150 6.61 -12.61 -1.67
N ILE A 151 6.05 -12.08 -0.60
CA ILE A 151 4.97 -11.07 -0.59
C ILE A 151 5.33 -9.87 0.29
N HIS A 152 6.60 -9.78 0.71
CA HIS A 152 7.09 -8.74 1.60
C HIS A 152 8.49 -8.33 1.18
N GLU A 153 8.71 -7.05 0.99
CA GLU A 153 10.01 -6.44 0.80
C GLU A 153 10.45 -5.87 2.16
N GLY A 154 11.53 -6.39 2.70
CA GLY A 154 11.99 -6.05 4.05
C GLY A 154 13.19 -5.11 4.04
N GLY A 155 13.35 -4.25 3.07
CA GLY A 155 14.39 -3.22 3.04
C GLY A 155 14.09 -2.11 4.02
N GLU A 156 12.87 -1.61 4.02
CA GLU A 156 12.32 -0.83 5.11
C GLU A 156 11.72 -1.78 6.15
N LEU A 157 12.14 -1.64 7.40
CA LEU A 157 11.75 -2.55 8.47
C LEU A 157 10.47 -2.08 9.19
N GLY A 158 9.65 -3.03 9.64
CA GLY A 158 8.52 -2.77 10.51
C GLY A 158 7.17 -3.29 10.03
N TYR A 159 7.09 -3.87 8.84
CA TYR A 159 5.82 -4.26 8.22
C TYR A 159 5.58 -5.77 8.15
N ALA A 160 6.52 -6.58 8.69
CA ALA A 160 6.41 -8.04 8.62
C ALA A 160 5.09 -8.56 9.20
N LEU A 161 4.69 -8.08 10.38
CA LEU A 161 3.45 -8.52 11.02
C LEU A 161 2.20 -8.01 10.31
N SER A 162 2.16 -6.74 9.91
CA SER A 162 0.99 -6.21 9.19
C SER A 162 0.76 -6.94 7.87
N HIS A 163 1.80 -7.21 7.07
CA HIS A 163 1.67 -8.03 5.86
C HIS A 163 1.22 -9.47 6.17
N ALA A 164 1.76 -10.09 7.22
CA ALA A 164 1.37 -11.43 7.63
C ALA A 164 -0.12 -11.50 8.02
N TYR A 165 -0.59 -10.56 8.83
CA TYR A 165 -1.98 -10.48 9.22
C TYR A 165 -2.90 -10.12 8.05
N GLY A 166 -2.46 -9.21 7.17
CA GLY A 166 -3.17 -8.92 5.93
C GLY A 166 -3.37 -10.17 5.06
N ALA A 167 -2.36 -11.00 4.92
CA ALA A 167 -2.41 -12.23 4.13
C ALA A 167 -3.40 -13.27 4.68
N VAL A 168 -3.60 -13.34 6.00
CA VAL A 168 -4.48 -14.34 6.62
C VAL A 168 -5.94 -13.93 6.72
N PHE A 169 -6.29 -12.65 6.62
CA PHE A 169 -7.70 -12.23 6.61
C PHE A 169 -8.47 -12.93 5.49
N ASN A 170 -9.65 -13.49 5.82
CA ASN A 170 -10.48 -14.26 4.90
C ASN A 170 -9.78 -15.45 4.22
N ASN A 171 -8.70 -15.97 4.81
CA ASN A 171 -7.97 -17.14 4.30
C ASN A 171 -7.82 -18.24 5.36
N PRO A 172 -8.91 -18.92 5.75
CA PRO A 172 -8.92 -19.83 6.89
C PRO A 172 -7.98 -21.03 6.77
N SER A 173 -7.45 -21.31 5.58
CA SER A 173 -6.50 -22.40 5.33
C SER A 173 -5.04 -21.96 5.36
N LEU A 174 -4.75 -20.67 5.38
CA LEU A 174 -3.39 -20.15 5.26
C LEU A 174 -2.68 -20.10 6.62
N PHE A 175 -1.49 -20.64 6.67
CA PHE A 175 -0.54 -20.52 7.76
C PHE A 175 0.60 -19.58 7.35
N VAL A 176 0.94 -18.61 8.20
CA VAL A 176 1.97 -17.62 7.90
C VAL A 176 2.97 -17.54 9.05
N PRO A 177 4.09 -18.30 8.98
CA PRO A 177 5.25 -18.00 9.80
C PRO A 177 5.81 -16.62 9.42
N ALA A 178 5.77 -15.69 10.37
CA ALA A 178 6.28 -14.32 10.20
C ALA A 178 7.58 -14.17 10.98
N ILE A 179 8.72 -14.20 10.28
CA ILE A 179 10.03 -14.05 10.90
C ILE A 179 10.31 -12.56 11.09
N VAL A 180 10.37 -12.13 12.34
CA VAL A 180 10.61 -10.75 12.73
C VAL A 180 12.04 -10.60 13.23
N GLY A 181 12.81 -9.68 12.66
CA GLY A 181 14.14 -9.34 13.19
C GLY A 181 14.04 -8.60 14.53
N ASP A 182 14.97 -8.87 15.44
CA ASP A 182 15.02 -8.19 16.75
C ASP A 182 15.30 -6.69 16.63
N GLY A 183 16.00 -6.27 15.58
CA GLY A 183 16.17 -4.85 15.23
C GLY A 183 14.89 -4.25 14.64
N GLU A 184 14.17 -5.00 13.82
CA GLU A 184 12.86 -4.62 13.27
C GLU A 184 11.82 -4.43 14.39
N ALA A 185 11.89 -5.25 15.45
CA ALA A 185 11.00 -5.15 16.60
C ALA A 185 11.05 -3.80 17.35
N GLU A 186 12.09 -2.99 17.11
CA GLU A 186 12.22 -1.64 17.67
C GLU A 186 11.51 -0.56 16.83
N THR A 187 11.01 -0.87 15.64
CA THR A 187 10.31 0.11 14.79
C THR A 187 8.90 0.39 15.31
N GLY A 188 8.42 1.62 15.13
CA GLY A 188 7.06 2.01 15.53
C GLY A 188 5.97 1.14 14.90
N PRO A 189 5.99 0.91 13.57
CA PRO A 189 5.01 0.05 12.91
C PRO A 189 4.97 -1.37 13.48
N LEU A 190 6.13 -2.01 13.70
CA LEU A 190 6.13 -3.37 14.23
C LEU A 190 5.69 -3.42 15.69
N ALA A 191 6.04 -2.43 16.51
CA ALA A 191 5.58 -2.35 17.91
C ALA A 191 4.05 -2.32 18.00
N THR A 192 3.38 -1.65 17.07
CA THR A 192 1.92 -1.67 16.93
C THR A 192 1.44 -3.01 16.33
N GLY A 193 2.20 -3.60 15.43
CA GLY A 193 1.90 -4.87 14.74
C GLY A 193 1.65 -6.05 15.69
N TRP A 194 2.29 -6.08 16.86
CA TRP A 194 2.04 -7.11 17.88
C TRP A 194 0.60 -7.16 18.38
N GLN A 195 -0.17 -6.07 18.21
CA GLN A 195 -1.58 -6.03 18.61
C GLN A 195 -2.54 -6.66 17.60
N SER A 196 -2.07 -6.92 16.37
CA SER A 196 -2.90 -7.39 15.26
C SER A 196 -3.57 -8.75 15.50
N ASN A 197 -3.05 -9.55 16.43
CA ASN A 197 -3.68 -10.80 16.87
C ASN A 197 -5.08 -10.62 17.49
N LYS A 198 -5.49 -9.38 17.79
CA LYS A 198 -6.81 -9.03 18.32
C LYS A 198 -7.82 -8.70 17.21
N LEU A 199 -7.36 -8.69 15.96
CA LEU A 199 -8.18 -8.35 14.78
C LEU A 199 -8.43 -9.55 13.86
N VAL A 200 -7.97 -10.74 14.22
CA VAL A 200 -8.16 -11.98 13.47
C VAL A 200 -9.05 -12.96 14.23
N ASN A 201 -9.82 -13.75 13.50
CA ASN A 201 -10.63 -14.80 14.06
C ASN A 201 -10.23 -16.16 13.47
N PRO A 202 -9.83 -17.16 14.29
CA PRO A 202 -9.35 -18.44 13.80
C PRO A 202 -10.38 -19.24 12.97
N ARG A 203 -11.67 -18.87 13.02
CA ARG A 203 -12.74 -19.52 12.22
C ARG A 203 -12.71 -19.06 10.77
N THR A 204 -12.58 -17.76 10.54
CA THR A 204 -12.71 -17.13 9.22
C THR A 204 -11.38 -16.78 8.59
N ASP A 205 -10.33 -16.65 9.41
CA ASP A 205 -9.01 -16.24 9.00
C ASP A 205 -7.98 -17.36 9.17
N GLY A 206 -6.82 -17.21 8.55
CA GLY A 206 -5.66 -18.07 8.77
C GLY A 206 -5.00 -17.83 10.12
N ILE A 207 -3.78 -18.33 10.28
CA ILE A 207 -2.97 -18.14 11.50
C ILE A 207 -1.63 -17.54 11.13
N VAL A 208 -1.23 -16.50 11.87
CA VAL A 208 0.14 -15.98 11.88
C VAL A 208 0.88 -16.59 13.07
N LEU A 209 2.06 -17.14 12.81
CA LEU A 209 3.03 -17.56 13.85
C LEU A 209 4.21 -16.58 13.83
N PRO A 210 4.25 -15.60 14.73
CA PRO A 210 5.43 -14.74 14.85
C PRO A 210 6.63 -15.55 15.34
N ILE A 211 7.78 -15.35 14.67
CA ILE A 211 9.07 -15.94 15.06
C ILE A 211 10.05 -14.78 15.23
N LEU A 212 10.31 -14.39 16.46
CA LEU A 212 11.30 -13.36 16.77
C LEU A 212 12.70 -13.94 16.60
N HIS A 213 13.41 -13.57 15.52
CA HIS A 213 14.81 -13.95 15.33
C HIS A 213 15.71 -13.03 16.16
N LEU A 214 15.97 -13.45 17.38
CA LEU A 214 16.73 -12.71 18.38
C LEU A 214 18.23 -13.01 18.27
N ASN A 215 18.91 -12.35 17.33
CA ASN A 215 20.35 -12.52 17.11
C ASN A 215 21.24 -11.53 17.90
N GLY A 216 20.64 -10.55 18.55
CA GLY A 216 21.24 -9.68 19.54
C GLY A 216 21.81 -8.37 19.03
N TYR A 217 21.89 -8.14 17.70
CA TYR A 217 22.54 -6.95 17.15
C TYR A 217 21.86 -6.38 15.91
N LYS A 218 21.85 -5.05 15.78
CA LYS A 218 21.57 -4.29 14.58
C LYS A 218 22.82 -4.14 13.70
N ILE A 219 22.91 -3.06 12.94
CA ILE A 219 24.07 -2.76 12.08
C ILE A 219 25.34 -2.54 12.91
N ALA A 220 25.23 -1.81 14.03
CA ALA A 220 26.36 -1.43 14.87
C ALA A 220 26.10 -1.60 16.37
N ASN A 221 24.84 -1.69 16.79
CA ASN A 221 24.42 -1.69 18.19
C ASN A 221 23.71 -2.98 18.57
N PRO A 222 23.69 -3.33 19.87
CA PRO A 222 22.79 -4.39 20.36
C PRO A 222 21.33 -3.98 20.20
N THR A 223 20.45 -4.95 20.14
CA THR A 223 19.00 -4.72 20.16
C THR A 223 18.49 -4.61 21.60
N ILE A 224 17.41 -3.87 21.82
CA ILE A 224 16.80 -3.69 23.14
C ILE A 224 16.34 -5.03 23.70
N LEU A 225 15.57 -5.80 22.91
CA LEU A 225 15.02 -7.08 23.34
C LEU A 225 16.10 -8.12 23.71
N SER A 226 17.32 -7.99 23.20
CA SER A 226 18.43 -8.88 23.54
C SER A 226 19.15 -8.49 24.83
N ARG A 227 18.74 -7.42 25.51
CA ARG A 227 19.40 -6.90 26.71
C ARG A 227 18.48 -6.81 27.92
N ILE A 228 17.20 -7.08 27.76
CA ILE A 228 16.29 -7.32 28.88
C ILE A 228 16.40 -8.78 29.36
N SER A 229 15.89 -9.08 30.53
CA SER A 229 15.89 -10.47 31.05
C SER A 229 14.91 -11.34 30.27
N ASP A 230 15.12 -12.65 30.28
CA ASP A 230 14.21 -13.61 29.64
C ASP A 230 12.80 -13.54 30.26
N GLU A 231 12.70 -13.31 31.58
CA GLU A 231 11.43 -13.11 32.29
C GLU A 231 10.69 -11.86 31.78
N GLU A 232 11.38 -10.71 31.65
CA GLU A 232 10.82 -9.47 31.12
C GLU A 232 10.38 -9.63 29.66
N LEU A 233 11.17 -10.32 28.85
CA LEU A 233 10.85 -10.60 27.45
C LEU A 233 9.59 -11.47 27.32
N HIS A 234 9.46 -12.48 28.16
CA HIS A 234 8.30 -13.36 28.22
C HIS A 234 7.03 -12.60 28.65
N GLU A 235 7.12 -11.80 29.71
CA GLU A 235 6.00 -10.98 30.20
C GLU A 235 5.55 -9.96 29.14
N PHE A 236 6.49 -9.36 28.41
CA PHE A 236 6.19 -8.41 27.35
C PHE A 236 5.30 -9.04 26.26
N PHE A 237 5.67 -10.19 25.74
CA PHE A 237 4.88 -10.84 24.68
C PHE A 237 3.60 -11.49 25.22
N HIS A 238 3.63 -12.02 26.41
CA HIS A 238 2.41 -12.53 27.07
C HIS A 238 1.38 -11.41 27.25
N GLY A 239 1.80 -10.22 27.70
CA GLY A 239 0.94 -9.02 27.78
C GLY A 239 0.38 -8.58 26.43
N MET A 240 1.06 -8.86 25.33
CA MET A 240 0.57 -8.63 23.97
C MET A 240 -0.39 -9.71 23.47
N GLY A 241 -0.66 -10.75 24.26
CA GLY A 241 -1.61 -11.83 23.92
C GLY A 241 -0.99 -12.99 23.16
N TYR A 242 0.30 -13.23 23.34
CA TYR A 242 1.01 -14.39 22.81
C TYR A 242 1.42 -15.36 23.93
N GLU A 243 1.60 -16.61 23.59
CA GLU A 243 2.28 -17.60 24.40
C GLU A 243 3.69 -17.83 23.84
N PRO A 244 4.75 -17.25 24.46
CA PRO A 244 6.10 -17.32 23.93
C PRO A 244 6.78 -18.66 24.21
N TYR A 245 7.33 -19.29 23.18
CA TYR A 245 8.17 -20.47 23.24
C TYR A 245 9.62 -20.11 22.91
N GLU A 246 10.55 -20.30 23.86
CA GLU A 246 11.94 -19.94 23.64
C GLU A 246 12.73 -21.11 23.08
N PHE A 247 13.56 -20.81 22.06
CA PHE A 247 14.57 -21.72 21.52
C PHE A 247 15.93 -21.04 21.44
N VAL A 248 16.94 -21.66 22.03
CA VAL A 248 18.32 -21.16 22.08
C VAL A 248 19.25 -22.15 21.43
N ALA A 249 20.09 -21.70 20.48
CA ALA A 249 21.08 -22.54 19.80
C ALA A 249 22.30 -21.75 19.30
N GLY A 250 23.42 -22.43 19.07
CA GLY A 250 24.61 -21.89 18.42
C GLY A 250 25.55 -21.09 19.34
N PHE A 251 25.30 -21.06 20.64
CA PHE A 251 26.20 -20.40 21.62
C PHE A 251 27.21 -21.34 22.27
N ASP A 252 27.04 -22.64 22.12
CA ASP A 252 27.89 -23.70 22.59
C ASP A 252 28.27 -24.67 21.44
N ASP A 253 28.97 -25.76 21.77
CA ASP A 253 29.39 -26.78 20.81
C ASP A 253 28.36 -27.93 20.75
N GLU A 254 27.05 -27.66 20.88
CA GLU A 254 25.99 -28.67 20.73
C GLU A 254 26.01 -29.25 19.30
N ASP A 255 25.75 -30.53 19.22
CA ASP A 255 25.63 -31.24 17.94
C ASP A 255 24.44 -30.76 17.11
N HIS A 256 24.65 -30.52 15.82
CA HIS A 256 23.61 -30.00 14.92
C HIS A 256 22.34 -30.85 14.90
N MET A 257 22.48 -32.18 14.89
CA MET A 257 21.32 -33.09 14.90
C MET A 257 20.50 -32.96 16.18
N SER A 258 21.15 -32.72 17.33
CA SER A 258 20.47 -32.40 18.59
C SER A 258 19.69 -31.11 18.49
N ILE A 259 20.30 -30.06 17.92
CA ILE A 259 19.65 -28.75 17.70
C ILE A 259 18.42 -28.91 16.79
N HIS A 260 18.56 -29.60 15.66
CA HIS A 260 17.44 -29.83 14.73
C HIS A 260 16.29 -30.59 15.39
N ARG A 261 16.60 -31.60 16.20
CA ARG A 261 15.58 -32.38 16.90
C ARG A 261 14.83 -31.52 17.91
N ARG A 262 15.54 -30.79 18.77
CA ARG A 262 14.90 -29.89 19.75
C ARG A 262 14.00 -28.85 19.10
N PHE A 263 14.43 -28.29 17.97
CA PHE A 263 13.61 -27.33 17.26
C PHE A 263 12.39 -27.98 16.61
N ALA A 264 12.57 -29.16 16.01
CA ALA A 264 11.46 -29.90 15.43
C ALA A 264 10.38 -30.22 16.48
N ASP A 265 10.81 -30.74 17.65
CA ASP A 265 9.90 -31.06 18.75
C ASP A 265 9.16 -29.82 19.26
N LEU A 266 9.86 -28.68 19.41
CA LEU A 266 9.24 -27.40 19.78
C LEU A 266 8.22 -26.96 18.73
N PHE A 267 8.57 -27.01 17.44
CA PHE A 267 7.71 -26.57 16.35
C PHE A 267 6.44 -27.44 16.25
N GLU A 268 6.56 -28.75 16.45
CA GLU A 268 5.40 -29.66 16.52
C GLU A 268 4.49 -29.35 17.71
N ASN A 269 5.04 -29.04 18.89
CA ASN A 269 4.25 -28.64 20.06
C ASN A 269 3.47 -27.33 19.79
N VAL A 270 4.13 -26.33 19.20
CA VAL A 270 3.50 -25.06 18.79
C VAL A 270 2.39 -25.32 17.74
N TRP A 271 2.65 -26.20 16.80
CA TRP A 271 1.66 -26.58 15.79
C TRP A 271 0.45 -27.31 16.36
N ASP A 272 0.65 -28.19 17.32
CA ASP A 272 -0.44 -28.89 17.99
C ASP A 272 -1.36 -27.92 18.72
N GLU A 273 -0.82 -26.89 19.36
CA GLU A 273 -1.60 -25.81 19.97
C GLU A 273 -2.38 -24.99 18.93
N ILE A 274 -1.75 -24.64 17.80
CA ILE A 274 -2.43 -23.97 16.69
C ILE A 274 -3.61 -24.81 16.18
N CYS A 275 -3.43 -26.11 16.04
CA CYS A 275 -4.50 -27.01 15.63
C CYS A 275 -5.65 -27.04 16.66
N ASP A 276 -5.36 -27.01 17.95
CA ASP A 276 -6.36 -26.94 19.02
C ASP A 276 -7.13 -25.61 19.00
N ILE A 277 -6.43 -24.48 18.78
CA ILE A 277 -7.06 -23.16 18.58
C ILE A 277 -8.04 -23.22 17.40
N LYS A 278 -7.60 -23.73 16.25
CA LYS A 278 -8.45 -23.85 15.05
C LYS A 278 -9.64 -24.77 15.28
N ALA A 279 -9.44 -25.92 15.93
CA ALA A 279 -10.51 -26.88 16.24
C ALA A 279 -11.54 -26.29 17.22
N THR A 280 -11.09 -25.58 18.23
CA THR A 280 -11.94 -24.93 19.24
C THR A 280 -12.79 -23.84 18.58
N ALA A 281 -12.19 -23.02 17.74
CA ALA A 281 -12.88 -21.93 17.03
C ALA A 281 -14.03 -22.43 16.11
N GLN A 282 -14.00 -23.67 15.62
CA GLN A 282 -15.07 -24.24 14.81
C GLN A 282 -16.30 -24.64 15.64
N THR A 283 -16.14 -24.91 16.92
CA THR A 283 -17.19 -25.50 17.77
C THR A 283 -17.80 -24.50 18.76
N ASN A 284 -17.08 -23.44 19.12
CA ASN A 284 -17.52 -22.47 20.14
C ASN A 284 -17.36 -21.03 19.64
N ASP A 285 -18.19 -20.12 20.16
CA ASP A 285 -17.89 -18.68 20.16
C ASP A 285 -16.81 -18.49 21.24
N VAL A 286 -15.56 -18.41 20.82
CA VAL A 286 -14.41 -18.51 21.72
C VAL A 286 -13.97 -17.11 22.13
N ASP A 287 -13.65 -16.98 23.40
CA ASP A 287 -12.78 -15.91 23.86
C ASP A 287 -11.46 -15.96 23.07
N ARG A 288 -10.89 -14.82 22.75
CA ARG A 288 -9.63 -14.70 22.03
C ARG A 288 -8.57 -15.63 22.64
N PRO A 289 -7.95 -16.51 21.83
CA PRO A 289 -6.86 -17.34 22.30
C PRO A 289 -5.60 -16.52 22.54
N PHE A 290 -4.70 -16.98 23.39
CA PHE A 290 -3.30 -16.61 23.33
C PHE A 290 -2.69 -17.38 22.16
N TYR A 291 -2.13 -16.62 21.18
CA TYR A 291 -1.52 -17.27 20.04
C TYR A 291 -0.07 -17.65 20.35
N PRO A 292 0.41 -18.83 20.00
CA PRO A 292 1.82 -19.16 20.19
C PRO A 292 2.71 -18.25 19.35
N MET A 293 3.90 -17.96 19.85
CA MET A 293 5.01 -17.36 19.14
C MET A 293 6.33 -18.02 19.53
N ILE A 294 7.35 -17.91 18.66
CA ILE A 294 8.67 -18.47 18.95
C ILE A 294 9.68 -17.35 19.13
N ILE A 295 10.43 -17.37 20.24
CA ILE A 295 11.63 -16.56 20.45
C ILE A 295 12.82 -17.41 20.02
N PHE A 296 13.33 -17.17 18.82
CA PHE A 296 14.43 -17.91 18.21
C PHE A 296 15.75 -17.18 18.44
N ARG A 297 16.50 -17.59 19.45
CA ARG A 297 17.74 -16.96 19.87
C ARG A 297 18.95 -17.70 19.32
N THR A 298 19.73 -17.03 18.46
CA THR A 298 20.98 -17.55 17.86
C THR A 298 22.04 -16.45 17.80
N PRO A 299 23.34 -16.79 17.70
CA PRO A 299 24.36 -15.78 17.50
C PRO A 299 24.20 -15.11 16.13
N LYS A 300 24.34 -13.78 16.06
CA LYS A 300 24.39 -13.07 14.78
C LYS A 300 25.53 -13.59 13.91
N GLY A 301 25.20 -13.99 12.66
CA GLY A 301 26.18 -14.56 11.75
C GLY A 301 26.59 -15.99 12.09
N TRP A 302 25.71 -16.75 12.73
CA TRP A 302 25.90 -18.15 13.09
C TRP A 302 26.62 -18.93 11.99
N THR A 303 27.60 -19.76 12.36
CA THR A 303 28.50 -20.54 11.48
C THR A 303 29.55 -19.73 10.70
N CYS A 304 29.64 -18.42 10.85
CA CYS A 304 30.80 -17.69 10.29
C CYS A 304 32.04 -17.83 11.20
N PRO A 305 33.22 -17.41 10.74
CA PRO A 305 34.43 -17.41 11.58
C PRO A 305 34.20 -16.66 12.90
N LYS A 306 34.47 -17.34 14.03
CA LYS A 306 34.25 -16.79 15.39
C LYS A 306 35.05 -15.49 15.61
N PHE A 307 36.26 -15.41 15.04
CA PHE A 307 37.16 -14.26 15.12
C PHE A 307 37.79 -13.95 13.76
N ILE A 308 37.88 -12.67 13.42
CA ILE A 308 38.59 -12.14 12.26
C ILE A 308 39.45 -10.99 12.75
N ASP A 309 40.74 -10.95 12.40
CA ASP A 309 41.74 -9.97 12.87
C ASP A 309 41.74 -9.82 14.41
N GLY A 310 41.59 -10.92 15.12
CA GLY A 310 41.55 -10.96 16.59
C GLY A 310 40.28 -10.37 17.21
N LYS A 311 39.29 -9.97 16.40
CA LYS A 311 38.03 -9.38 16.87
C LYS A 311 36.92 -10.42 16.75
N LYS A 312 36.06 -10.48 17.78
CA LYS A 312 34.87 -11.35 17.76
C LYS A 312 33.97 -10.94 16.60
N THR A 313 33.61 -11.88 15.72
CA THR A 313 32.76 -11.68 14.55
C THR A 313 31.41 -12.40 14.73
N GLU A 314 31.40 -13.74 14.85
CA GLU A 314 30.18 -14.45 15.18
C GLU A 314 29.61 -13.98 16.53
N GLY A 315 28.31 -13.77 16.60
CA GLY A 315 27.63 -13.26 17.80
C GLY A 315 28.00 -11.80 18.09
N SER A 316 28.29 -11.01 17.06
CA SER A 316 28.52 -9.56 17.19
C SER A 316 28.01 -8.81 15.95
N TRP A 317 27.87 -7.50 16.05
CA TRP A 317 27.49 -6.62 14.94
C TRP A 317 28.41 -6.72 13.71
N ARG A 318 29.67 -7.19 13.88
CA ARG A 318 30.63 -7.33 12.78
C ARG A 318 30.23 -8.37 11.75
N ALA A 319 29.35 -9.31 12.12
CA ALA A 319 28.78 -10.28 11.20
C ALA A 319 27.60 -9.71 10.38
N HIS A 320 27.18 -8.47 10.58
CA HIS A 320 25.95 -7.93 9.98
C HIS A 320 25.94 -8.02 8.46
N GLN A 321 27.00 -7.51 7.81
CA GLN A 321 27.10 -7.48 6.34
C GLN A 321 28.05 -8.57 5.82
N VAL A 322 29.23 -8.18 5.37
CA VAL A 322 30.25 -9.04 4.77
C VAL A 322 31.39 -9.25 5.77
N PRO A 323 31.44 -10.38 6.50
CA PRO A 323 32.44 -10.58 7.55
C PRO A 323 33.89 -10.49 7.07
N LEU A 324 34.18 -10.96 5.86
CA LEU A 324 35.50 -11.00 5.24
C LEU A 324 35.59 -10.01 4.07
N ALA A 325 35.47 -8.72 4.34
CA ALA A 325 35.48 -7.69 3.32
C ALA A 325 36.78 -7.65 2.48
N SER A 326 37.93 -8.05 3.05
CA SER A 326 39.22 -8.11 2.39
C SER A 326 39.61 -9.49 1.85
N ALA A 327 38.65 -10.38 1.63
CA ALA A 327 38.90 -11.75 1.18
C ALA A 327 39.65 -11.84 -0.16
N ARG A 328 39.54 -10.83 -1.03
CA ARG A 328 40.28 -10.76 -2.28
C ARG A 328 41.67 -10.13 -2.12
N ASP A 329 41.88 -9.26 -1.12
CA ASP A 329 43.04 -8.38 -1.02
C ASP A 329 44.14 -8.98 -0.16
N THR A 330 43.81 -9.72 0.90
CA THR A 330 44.76 -10.29 1.84
C THR A 330 44.77 -11.81 1.78
N GLU A 331 45.97 -12.43 1.96
CA GLU A 331 46.07 -13.88 1.99
C GLU A 331 45.37 -14.48 3.20
N GLU A 332 45.40 -13.81 4.33
CA GLU A 332 44.80 -14.28 5.58
C GLU A 332 43.28 -14.39 5.43
N HIS A 333 42.59 -13.32 4.97
CA HIS A 333 41.14 -13.36 4.77
C HIS A 333 40.73 -14.33 3.64
N PHE A 334 41.58 -14.47 2.60
CA PHE A 334 41.32 -15.43 1.53
C PHE A 334 41.34 -16.88 2.06
N GLN A 335 42.29 -17.25 2.90
CA GLN A 335 42.36 -18.57 3.50
C GLN A 335 41.19 -18.80 4.50
N VAL A 336 40.84 -17.80 5.26
CA VAL A 336 39.68 -17.88 6.16
C VAL A 336 38.38 -18.09 5.36
N LEU A 337 38.18 -17.39 4.24
CA LEU A 337 37.03 -17.60 3.35
C LEU A 337 37.03 -19.02 2.78
N LYS A 338 38.16 -19.49 2.29
CA LYS A 338 38.31 -20.86 1.77
C LYS A 338 37.90 -21.90 2.82
N ASN A 339 38.47 -21.80 4.01
CA ASN A 339 38.18 -22.74 5.10
C ASN A 339 36.71 -22.69 5.53
N TRP A 340 36.09 -21.47 5.48
CA TRP A 340 34.67 -21.29 5.81
C TRP A 340 33.77 -21.96 4.76
N LEU A 341 34.02 -21.81 3.48
CA LEU A 341 33.33 -22.52 2.40
C LEU A 341 33.49 -24.05 2.51
N GLU A 342 34.72 -24.55 2.74
CA GLU A 342 35.01 -25.97 2.91
C GLU A 342 34.31 -26.57 4.14
N SER A 343 34.04 -25.77 5.18
CA SER A 343 33.38 -26.26 6.40
C SER A 343 31.96 -26.80 6.18
N TYR A 344 31.27 -26.36 5.12
CA TYR A 344 29.95 -26.86 4.74
C TYR A 344 29.99 -28.13 3.92
N LYS A 345 31.19 -28.59 3.51
CA LYS A 345 31.44 -29.84 2.76
C LYS A 345 30.59 -29.93 1.49
N PRO A 346 30.78 -29.03 0.52
CA PRO A 346 29.97 -28.96 -0.70
C PRO A 346 29.95 -30.28 -1.49
N GLU A 347 30.99 -31.14 -1.36
CA GLU A 347 31.05 -32.47 -1.94
C GLU A 347 29.99 -33.44 -1.39
N GLU A 348 29.48 -33.20 -0.19
CA GLU A 348 28.35 -33.94 0.38
C GLU A 348 27.00 -33.44 -0.15
N LEU A 349 26.91 -32.22 -0.67
CA LEU A 349 25.68 -31.50 -1.00
C LEU A 349 25.37 -31.47 -2.50
N PHE A 350 26.41 -31.46 -3.35
CA PHE A 350 26.30 -31.38 -4.80
C PHE A 350 26.90 -32.60 -5.50
N ASN A 351 26.27 -33.02 -6.61
CA ASN A 351 26.73 -34.06 -7.49
C ASN A 351 27.98 -33.67 -8.29
N GLU A 352 28.63 -34.61 -8.99
CA GLU A 352 29.80 -34.34 -9.82
C GLU A 352 29.53 -33.32 -10.95
N ASP A 353 28.31 -33.24 -11.48
CA ASP A 353 27.91 -32.26 -12.48
C ASP A 353 27.53 -30.89 -11.88
N GLY A 354 27.53 -30.77 -10.54
CA GLY A 354 27.17 -29.55 -9.81
C GLY A 354 25.68 -29.42 -9.50
N SER A 355 24.86 -30.40 -9.87
CA SER A 355 23.46 -30.43 -9.47
C SER A 355 23.30 -30.72 -7.97
N ILE A 356 22.17 -30.28 -7.39
CA ILE A 356 21.80 -30.53 -6.00
C ILE A 356 21.59 -32.05 -5.81
N LYS A 357 22.15 -32.64 -4.75
CA LYS A 357 21.87 -34.06 -4.42
C LYS A 357 20.45 -34.24 -3.93
N GLU A 358 19.82 -35.36 -4.31
CA GLU A 358 18.44 -35.66 -3.94
C GLU A 358 18.22 -35.69 -2.42
N ASP A 359 19.18 -36.19 -1.65
CA ASP A 359 19.09 -36.29 -0.18
C ASP A 359 19.17 -34.93 0.55
N VAL A 360 19.48 -33.84 -0.17
CA VAL A 360 19.40 -32.47 0.34
C VAL A 360 17.97 -31.94 0.27
N ILE A 361 17.18 -32.37 -0.71
CA ILE A 361 15.88 -31.78 -1.06
C ILE A 361 14.70 -32.78 -0.99
N SER A 362 14.95 -34.06 -0.77
CA SER A 362 13.91 -35.11 -0.80
C SER A 362 12.83 -34.93 0.25
N PHE A 363 13.15 -34.31 1.39
CA PHE A 363 12.23 -34.05 2.50
C PHE A 363 11.34 -32.82 2.24
N MET A 364 11.64 -31.98 1.22
CA MET A 364 10.93 -30.75 0.93
C MET A 364 9.55 -30.99 0.31
N PRO A 365 8.61 -30.02 0.43
CA PRO A 365 7.29 -30.11 -0.20
C PRO A 365 7.40 -30.12 -1.72
N LYS A 366 6.35 -30.63 -2.38
CA LYS A 366 6.28 -30.74 -3.85
C LYS A 366 5.11 -29.91 -4.40
N GLY A 367 5.18 -29.58 -5.70
CA GLY A 367 4.12 -28.85 -6.41
C GLY A 367 3.88 -27.46 -5.83
N GLU A 368 2.62 -27.10 -5.71
CA GLU A 368 2.18 -25.79 -5.20
C GLU A 368 2.39 -25.59 -3.68
N LEU A 369 2.75 -26.65 -2.95
CA LEU A 369 3.13 -26.54 -1.54
C LEU A 369 4.55 -26.03 -1.33
N ARG A 370 5.41 -26.02 -2.37
CA ARG A 370 6.74 -25.39 -2.28
C ARG A 370 6.57 -23.91 -1.95
N ILE A 371 7.45 -23.37 -1.15
CA ILE A 371 7.42 -21.96 -0.72
C ILE A 371 7.39 -21.02 -1.93
N GLY A 372 8.28 -21.26 -2.91
CA GLY A 372 8.38 -20.41 -4.11
C GLY A 372 7.24 -20.59 -5.11
N ALA A 373 6.48 -21.68 -5.05
CA ALA A 373 5.39 -22.02 -5.98
C ALA A 373 3.99 -21.82 -5.39
N ASN A 374 3.87 -21.40 -4.14
CA ASN A 374 2.57 -21.24 -3.49
C ASN A 374 1.79 -20.10 -4.16
N PRO A 375 0.57 -20.36 -4.69
CA PRO A 375 -0.22 -19.33 -5.38
C PRO A 375 -0.66 -18.19 -4.45
N ASN A 376 -0.73 -18.38 -3.13
CA ASN A 376 -0.96 -17.26 -2.21
C ASN A 376 0.23 -16.28 -2.17
N ALA A 377 1.44 -16.70 -2.55
CA ALA A 377 2.58 -15.81 -2.71
C ALA A 377 2.69 -15.20 -4.13
N ASN A 378 1.75 -15.52 -5.01
CA ASN A 378 1.55 -14.92 -6.32
C ASN A 378 0.05 -14.71 -6.54
N GLY A 379 -0.54 -13.83 -5.72
CA GLY A 379 -1.99 -13.71 -5.53
C GLY A 379 -2.79 -13.46 -6.80
N GLY A 380 -2.18 -12.89 -7.84
CA GLY A 380 -2.82 -12.77 -9.14
C GLY A 380 -3.20 -14.09 -9.81
N LEU A 381 -2.60 -15.23 -9.40
CA LEU A 381 -3.01 -16.56 -9.85
C LEU A 381 -4.38 -17.00 -9.30
N ILE A 382 -4.74 -16.49 -8.13
CA ILE A 382 -5.97 -16.87 -7.41
C ILE A 382 -6.97 -15.72 -7.26
N ARG A 383 -6.61 -14.53 -7.74
CA ARG A 383 -7.48 -13.37 -7.75
C ARG A 383 -8.68 -13.62 -8.66
N GLU A 384 -9.87 -13.40 -8.14
CA GLU A 384 -11.11 -13.34 -8.92
C GLU A 384 -11.53 -11.87 -9.06
N ASP A 385 -12.10 -11.50 -10.20
CA ASP A 385 -12.65 -10.15 -10.37
C ASP A 385 -13.83 -9.92 -9.41
N LEU A 386 -13.94 -8.71 -8.89
CA LEU A 386 -15.06 -8.35 -8.02
C LEU A 386 -16.39 -8.42 -8.77
N LYS A 387 -17.38 -9.00 -8.10
CA LYS A 387 -18.78 -8.87 -8.52
C LYS A 387 -19.28 -7.50 -8.08
N LEU A 388 -19.40 -6.59 -9.03
CA LEU A 388 -19.85 -5.24 -8.77
C LEU A 388 -21.36 -5.12 -8.95
N PRO A 389 -22.08 -4.40 -8.05
CA PRO A 389 -23.47 -4.02 -8.28
C PRO A 389 -23.57 -3.08 -9.50
N LYS A 390 -24.77 -2.92 -10.03
CA LYS A 390 -25.00 -1.94 -11.10
C LYS A 390 -24.83 -0.53 -10.55
N LEU A 391 -23.99 0.24 -11.18
CA LEU A 391 -23.67 1.58 -10.70
C LEU A 391 -24.86 2.54 -10.78
N GLU A 392 -25.75 2.33 -11.75
CA GLU A 392 -27.00 3.08 -11.96
C GLU A 392 -27.95 2.99 -10.76
N ASP A 393 -27.87 1.94 -9.94
CA ASP A 393 -28.68 1.78 -8.73
C ASP A 393 -28.29 2.78 -7.61
N TYR A 394 -27.13 3.43 -7.75
CA TYR A 394 -26.57 4.39 -6.78
C TYR A 394 -26.50 5.82 -7.35
N GLU A 395 -26.89 6.02 -8.62
CA GLU A 395 -26.84 7.31 -9.26
C GLU A 395 -27.63 8.36 -8.49
N VAL A 396 -27.01 9.51 -8.28
CA VAL A 396 -27.68 10.69 -7.78
C VAL A 396 -28.43 11.33 -8.96
N THR A 397 -29.72 11.09 -9.04
CA THR A 397 -30.57 11.57 -10.16
C THR A 397 -30.94 13.03 -10.05
N GLU A 398 -30.85 13.64 -8.87
CA GLU A 398 -31.00 15.09 -8.68
C GLU A 398 -29.73 15.81 -9.13
N VAL A 399 -29.39 15.65 -10.40
CA VAL A 399 -28.27 16.35 -11.02
C VAL A 399 -28.67 17.79 -11.20
N LYS A 400 -28.03 18.65 -10.44
CA LYS A 400 -28.18 20.09 -10.51
C LYS A 400 -26.89 20.64 -11.07
N LYS A 401 -26.88 21.00 -12.33
CA LYS A 401 -25.82 21.80 -12.96
C LYS A 401 -25.78 23.23 -12.36
N PHE A 402 -26.17 23.31 -11.13
CA PHE A 402 -26.20 24.44 -10.25
C PHE A 402 -25.93 23.91 -8.85
N GLY A 403 -24.88 24.38 -8.25
CA GLY A 403 -24.48 23.99 -6.91
C GLY A 403 -25.31 24.66 -5.83
N HIS A 404 -25.09 24.21 -4.63
CA HIS A 404 -25.35 24.97 -3.43
C HIS A 404 -24.04 25.58 -2.94
N GLY A 405 -24.12 26.73 -2.34
CA GLY A 405 -22.98 27.33 -1.68
C GLY A 405 -22.54 26.56 -0.43
N TRP A 406 -21.64 27.11 0.31
CA TRP A 406 -20.99 26.51 1.47
C TRP A 406 -21.92 26.08 2.59
N GLY A 407 -23.11 26.64 2.69
CA GLY A 407 -24.19 26.23 3.61
C GLY A 407 -24.90 24.93 3.22
N GLY A 408 -24.48 24.28 2.20
CA GLY A 408 -24.92 23.11 1.43
C GLY A 408 -25.70 21.97 2.06
N MET A 409 -26.23 22.15 3.27
CA MET A 409 -27.02 21.15 3.99
C MET A 409 -28.38 20.84 3.36
N LYS A 410 -28.97 21.80 2.60
CA LYS A 410 -30.28 21.62 1.96
C LYS A 410 -30.15 21.11 0.53
N GLY A 411 -30.14 19.77 0.36
CA GLY A 411 -30.17 19.09 -0.93
C GLY A 411 -28.81 18.66 -1.49
N GLY A 412 -27.70 18.95 -0.81
CA GLY A 412 -26.39 18.41 -1.14
C GLY A 412 -26.28 16.91 -0.83
N LYS A 413 -25.37 16.22 -1.51
CA LYS A 413 -25.05 14.81 -1.28
C LYS A 413 -23.62 14.68 -0.75
N GLU A 414 -23.45 13.83 0.26
CA GLU A 414 -22.13 13.43 0.73
C GLU A 414 -21.60 12.37 -0.23
N ALA A 415 -20.63 12.72 -1.08
CA ALA A 415 -20.15 11.83 -2.13
C ALA A 415 -19.64 10.47 -1.57
N THR A 416 -18.85 10.51 -0.51
CA THR A 416 -18.35 9.29 0.15
C THR A 416 -19.44 8.45 0.82
N ARG A 417 -20.58 9.04 1.22
CA ARG A 417 -21.75 8.27 1.71
C ARG A 417 -22.39 7.48 0.58
N VAL A 418 -22.49 8.06 -0.62
CA VAL A 418 -23.01 7.35 -1.80
C VAL A 418 -22.08 6.18 -2.15
N LEU A 419 -20.77 6.39 -2.11
CA LEU A 419 -19.78 5.32 -2.23
C LEU A 419 -19.96 4.26 -1.12
N GLY A 420 -20.28 4.67 0.10
CA GLY A 420 -20.57 3.76 1.22
C GLY A 420 -21.69 2.77 0.93
N TYR A 421 -22.76 3.18 0.27
CA TYR A 421 -23.83 2.26 -0.17
C TYR A 421 -23.35 1.29 -1.26
N TYR A 422 -22.52 1.76 -2.19
CA TYR A 422 -21.94 0.92 -3.22
C TYR A 422 -21.00 -0.13 -2.62
N THR A 423 -20.09 0.26 -1.73
CA THR A 423 -19.16 -0.66 -1.05
C THR A 423 -19.89 -1.66 -0.13
N ARG A 424 -20.98 -1.23 0.54
CA ARG A 424 -21.86 -2.16 1.28
C ARG A 424 -22.31 -3.34 0.42
N ASP A 425 -22.78 -3.05 -0.78
CA ASP A 425 -23.34 -4.09 -1.64
C ASP A 425 -22.24 -4.87 -2.37
N ILE A 426 -21.04 -4.30 -2.56
CA ILE A 426 -19.83 -5.05 -2.95
C ILE A 426 -19.48 -6.11 -1.89
N ILE A 427 -19.52 -5.76 -0.60
CA ILE A 427 -19.30 -6.72 0.51
C ILE A 427 -20.28 -7.88 0.43
N LYS A 428 -21.57 -7.62 0.21
CA LYS A 428 -22.58 -8.68 0.08
C LYS A 428 -22.29 -9.64 -1.06
N LEU A 429 -21.77 -9.14 -2.18
CA LEU A 429 -21.47 -9.94 -3.37
C LEU A 429 -20.14 -10.68 -3.26
N ASN A 430 -19.22 -10.20 -2.40
CA ASN A 430 -17.86 -10.69 -2.26
C ASN A 430 -17.49 -10.85 -0.77
N PRO A 431 -18.21 -11.65 0.02
CA PRO A 431 -18.08 -11.68 1.47
C PRO A 431 -16.71 -12.20 1.97
N ASP A 432 -15.98 -12.94 1.13
CA ASP A 432 -14.71 -13.57 1.48
C ASP A 432 -13.50 -12.96 0.74
N SER A 433 -13.72 -11.92 -0.08
CA SER A 433 -12.66 -11.39 -0.95
C SER A 433 -12.64 -9.87 -1.08
N PHE A 434 -13.49 -9.15 -0.34
CA PHE A 434 -13.48 -7.69 -0.28
C PHE A 434 -13.60 -7.21 1.17
N ARG A 435 -12.69 -6.30 1.57
CA ARG A 435 -12.63 -5.76 2.93
C ARG A 435 -12.37 -4.24 2.92
N ILE A 436 -12.95 -3.54 3.91
CA ILE A 436 -12.66 -2.14 4.20
C ILE A 436 -11.64 -2.09 5.33
N PHE A 437 -10.61 -1.25 5.17
CA PHE A 437 -9.63 -0.93 6.20
C PHE A 437 -9.69 0.57 6.50
N GLY A 438 -9.45 0.95 7.75
CA GLY A 438 -9.42 2.36 8.15
C GLY A 438 -8.84 2.54 9.56
N PRO A 439 -8.11 3.66 9.82
CA PRO A 439 -7.56 3.96 11.14
C PRO A 439 -8.63 4.60 12.05
N ASP A 440 -9.70 3.83 12.37
CA ASP A 440 -10.90 4.29 13.11
C ASP A 440 -11.73 5.34 12.35
N GLU A 441 -11.65 5.34 11.03
CA GLU A 441 -12.21 6.43 10.21
C GLU A 441 -13.31 5.99 9.23
N THR A 442 -13.68 4.71 9.18
CA THR A 442 -14.69 4.21 8.23
C THR A 442 -16.01 4.96 8.34
N ALA A 443 -16.52 5.14 9.55
CA ALA A 443 -17.76 5.89 9.79
C ALA A 443 -17.59 7.39 9.55
N SER A 444 -16.46 7.97 9.99
CA SER A 444 -16.12 9.37 9.77
C SER A 444 -16.00 9.72 8.28
N ASN A 445 -15.46 8.80 7.48
CA ASN A 445 -15.35 8.93 6.02
C ASN A 445 -16.63 8.51 5.28
N ARG A 446 -17.76 8.37 6.00
CA ARG A 446 -19.10 8.06 5.48
C ARG A 446 -19.26 6.66 4.85
N LEU A 447 -18.34 5.75 5.06
CA LEU A 447 -18.46 4.35 4.60
C LEU A 447 -19.30 3.49 5.55
N GLY A 448 -19.92 4.04 6.59
CA GLY A 448 -20.66 3.35 7.64
C GLY A 448 -21.88 2.53 7.16
N ALA A 449 -22.35 2.71 5.92
CA ALA A 449 -23.38 1.84 5.33
C ALA A 449 -22.94 0.35 5.31
N ALA A 450 -21.63 0.08 5.30
CA ALA A 450 -21.06 -1.27 5.42
C ALA A 450 -21.59 -1.99 6.67
N TYR A 451 -21.82 -1.29 7.77
CA TYR A 451 -22.31 -1.87 9.03
C TYR A 451 -23.75 -2.40 8.96
N GLU A 452 -24.49 -2.12 7.91
CA GLU A 452 -25.81 -2.73 7.67
C GLU A 452 -25.70 -4.23 7.30
N VAL A 453 -24.50 -4.68 6.85
CA VAL A 453 -24.31 -6.03 6.28
C VAL A 453 -23.13 -6.77 6.89
N THR A 454 -22.25 -6.09 7.62
CA THR A 454 -21.08 -6.67 8.28
C THR A 454 -20.74 -5.88 9.56
N ASN A 455 -19.70 -6.32 10.27
CA ASN A 455 -19.22 -5.66 11.46
C ASN A 455 -17.75 -5.25 11.30
N LYS A 456 -17.27 -4.42 12.23
CA LYS A 456 -15.87 -4.28 12.55
C LYS A 456 -15.38 -5.58 13.19
N GLN A 457 -14.36 -6.19 12.61
CA GLN A 457 -13.76 -7.40 13.17
C GLN A 457 -12.89 -7.05 14.36
N TRP A 458 -13.27 -7.56 15.53
CA TRP A 458 -12.62 -7.25 16.79
C TRP A 458 -12.68 -8.44 17.74
N ASP A 459 -11.57 -9.00 18.12
CA ASP A 459 -11.45 -10.13 19.03
C ASP A 459 -10.45 -9.82 20.17
N ALA A 460 -10.58 -8.65 20.78
CA ALA A 460 -9.69 -8.22 21.87
C ALA A 460 -10.17 -8.66 23.26
N GLY A 461 -11.31 -9.34 23.36
CA GLY A 461 -11.92 -9.79 24.60
C GLY A 461 -13.23 -9.05 24.88
N TYR A 462 -13.33 -8.28 25.96
CA TYR A 462 -14.57 -7.65 26.35
C TYR A 462 -15.11 -6.62 25.35
N LEU A 463 -16.38 -6.75 24.99
CA LEU A 463 -17.18 -5.76 24.25
C LEU A 463 -18.43 -5.39 25.07
N SER A 464 -18.72 -4.11 25.17
CA SER A 464 -19.92 -3.60 25.82
C SER A 464 -21.07 -3.46 24.82
N SER A 465 -22.13 -4.23 24.97
CA SER A 465 -23.33 -4.11 24.15
C SER A 465 -24.06 -2.76 24.25
N LEU A 466 -23.64 -1.89 25.19
CA LEU A 466 -24.25 -0.58 25.38
C LEU A 466 -23.56 0.54 24.61
N VAL A 467 -22.28 0.35 24.25
CA VAL A 467 -21.46 1.43 23.66
C VAL A 467 -20.56 0.99 22.52
N ASP A 468 -20.29 -0.32 22.38
CA ASP A 468 -19.40 -0.84 21.32
C ASP A 468 -20.22 -1.26 20.11
N GLU A 469 -20.65 -0.24 19.34
CA GLU A 469 -21.53 -0.45 18.18
C GLU A 469 -20.78 -1.04 16.99
N HIS A 470 -21.46 -1.96 16.28
CA HIS A 470 -20.98 -2.59 15.04
C HIS A 470 -19.68 -3.41 15.21
N MET A 471 -19.33 -3.82 16.43
CA MET A 471 -18.17 -4.66 16.69
C MET A 471 -18.58 -6.11 16.90
N ALA A 472 -17.83 -7.04 16.31
CA ALA A 472 -18.02 -8.47 16.50
C ALA A 472 -16.69 -9.21 16.23
N VAL A 473 -16.63 -10.48 16.65
CA VAL A 473 -15.42 -11.32 16.43
C VAL A 473 -15.17 -11.63 14.95
N THR A 474 -16.16 -11.41 14.09
CA THR A 474 -16.02 -11.56 12.62
C THR A 474 -16.63 -10.36 11.91
N GLY A 475 -16.04 -9.97 10.78
CA GLY A 475 -16.52 -8.86 9.98
C GLY A 475 -15.64 -8.60 8.76
N GLN A 476 -16.07 -7.69 7.89
CA GLN A 476 -15.34 -7.26 6.69
C GLN A 476 -14.87 -5.80 6.79
N VAL A 477 -14.87 -5.24 8.00
CA VAL A 477 -14.23 -3.96 8.30
C VAL A 477 -13.15 -4.21 9.34
N THR A 478 -11.94 -3.73 9.10
CA THR A 478 -10.82 -3.83 10.04
C THR A 478 -10.33 -2.43 10.37
N GLU A 479 -10.33 -2.09 11.64
CA GLU A 479 -9.89 -0.79 12.13
C GLU A 479 -8.86 -0.93 13.25
N GLN A 480 -7.77 -0.19 13.10
CA GLN A 480 -6.79 0.07 14.15
C GLN A 480 -6.22 1.47 13.89
N LEU A 481 -6.16 2.31 14.91
CA LEU A 481 -5.68 3.70 14.79
C LEU A 481 -4.17 3.72 14.50
N SER A 482 -3.83 3.32 13.30
CA SER A 482 -2.49 3.27 12.74
C SER A 482 -2.56 3.09 11.22
N GLU A 483 -2.21 4.11 10.48
CA GLU A 483 -2.12 4.08 9.01
C GLU A 483 -1.12 3.04 8.52
N HIS A 484 0.01 2.88 9.21
CA HIS A 484 1.00 1.84 8.92
C HIS A 484 0.41 0.43 8.96
N GLN A 485 -0.43 0.13 9.97
CA GLN A 485 -1.07 -1.19 10.05
C GLN A 485 -2.11 -1.35 8.95
N MET A 486 -2.88 -0.30 8.65
CA MET A 486 -3.91 -0.35 7.62
C MET A 486 -3.32 -0.62 6.25
N GLU A 487 -2.29 0.13 5.86
CA GLU A 487 -1.61 -0.10 4.58
C GLU A 487 -0.97 -1.49 4.52
N GLY A 488 -0.22 -1.91 5.55
CA GLY A 488 0.40 -3.22 5.58
C GLY A 488 -0.62 -4.37 5.53
N PHE A 489 -1.80 -4.21 6.17
CA PHE A 489 -2.89 -5.18 6.02
C PHE A 489 -3.43 -5.21 4.59
N VAL A 490 -3.63 -4.04 3.96
CA VAL A 490 -4.07 -3.95 2.57
C VAL A 490 -3.07 -4.62 1.65
N GLU A 491 -1.77 -4.33 1.80
CA GLU A 491 -0.73 -4.96 0.98
C GLU A 491 -0.75 -6.49 1.11
N GLY A 492 -0.70 -7.03 2.33
CA GLY A 492 -0.78 -8.47 2.56
C GLY A 492 -2.05 -9.10 1.97
N TYR A 493 -3.17 -8.40 2.05
CA TYR A 493 -4.48 -8.84 1.57
C TYR A 493 -4.55 -8.90 0.04
N ILE A 494 -4.12 -7.83 -0.66
CA ILE A 494 -4.15 -7.78 -2.12
C ILE A 494 -3.06 -8.65 -2.76
N LEU A 495 -1.87 -8.73 -2.16
CA LEU A 495 -0.78 -9.59 -2.62
C LEU A 495 -1.12 -11.08 -2.53
N THR A 496 -2.10 -11.44 -1.71
CA THR A 496 -2.66 -12.80 -1.60
C THR A 496 -3.98 -13.00 -2.34
N GLY A 497 -4.29 -12.13 -3.31
CA GLY A 497 -5.35 -12.33 -4.31
C GLY A 497 -6.72 -11.79 -3.96
N ARG A 498 -6.84 -10.90 -2.96
CA ARG A 498 -8.11 -10.29 -2.52
C ARG A 498 -8.19 -8.83 -2.91
N HIS A 499 -9.32 -8.18 -2.63
CA HIS A 499 -9.60 -6.79 -2.96
C HIS A 499 -9.89 -5.97 -1.70
N ALA A 500 -9.46 -4.72 -1.70
CA ALA A 500 -9.68 -3.83 -0.59
C ALA A 500 -9.96 -2.38 -1.05
N ILE A 501 -10.60 -1.64 -0.15
CA ILE A 501 -10.53 -0.20 -0.07
C ILE A 501 -10.09 0.18 1.33
N TRP A 502 -9.21 1.16 1.44
CA TRP A 502 -8.89 1.73 2.73
C TRP A 502 -8.98 3.25 2.69
N SER A 503 -9.31 3.87 3.81
CA SER A 503 -9.55 5.30 3.89
C SER A 503 -8.72 5.93 4.98
N SER A 504 -8.21 7.14 4.71
CA SER A 504 -7.52 7.98 5.69
C SER A 504 -7.83 9.45 5.45
N TYR A 505 -7.57 10.28 6.46
CA TYR A 505 -7.58 11.73 6.30
C TYR A 505 -6.39 12.19 5.48
N GLU A 506 -6.59 13.22 4.67
CA GLU A 506 -5.58 13.71 3.72
C GLU A 506 -4.25 14.06 4.39
N SER A 507 -4.29 14.79 5.50
CA SER A 507 -3.07 15.19 6.21
C SER A 507 -2.37 14.05 6.95
N PHE A 508 -3.10 12.98 7.34
CA PHE A 508 -2.55 11.88 8.13
C PHE A 508 -1.96 10.76 7.28
N VAL A 509 -2.37 10.67 6.03
CA VAL A 509 -1.83 9.65 5.10
C VAL A 509 -0.31 9.79 4.90
N HIS A 510 0.27 10.97 5.13
CA HIS A 510 1.71 11.18 5.13
C HIS A 510 2.51 10.30 6.08
N VAL A 511 1.88 9.76 7.13
CA VAL A 511 2.54 8.81 8.04
C VAL A 511 3.07 7.60 7.28
N ILE A 512 2.50 7.27 6.11
CA ILE A 512 2.85 6.08 5.31
C ILE A 512 3.55 6.40 3.98
N ASP A 513 4.04 7.60 3.76
CA ASP A 513 4.71 8.00 2.51
C ASP A 513 5.78 6.99 2.07
N SER A 514 6.55 6.47 3.03
CA SER A 514 7.59 5.50 2.75
C SER A 514 7.05 4.13 2.36
N MET A 515 5.97 3.65 3.00
CA MET A 515 5.29 2.39 2.64
C MET A 515 4.69 2.47 1.25
N LEU A 516 3.91 3.52 0.95
CA LEU A 516 3.35 3.76 -0.40
C LEU A 516 4.44 3.74 -1.47
N ASN A 517 5.58 4.38 -1.17
CA ASN A 517 6.73 4.38 -2.05
C ASN A 517 7.32 2.96 -2.27
N GLN A 518 7.40 2.14 -1.23
CA GLN A 518 7.86 0.75 -1.35
C GLN A 518 6.88 -0.10 -2.15
N HIS A 519 5.57 0.05 -1.90
CA HIS A 519 4.55 -0.65 -2.67
C HIS A 519 4.56 -0.26 -4.15
N ALA A 520 4.68 1.03 -4.45
CA ALA A 520 4.83 1.51 -5.84
C ALA A 520 6.04 0.85 -6.52
N LYS A 521 7.21 0.81 -5.88
CA LYS A 521 8.40 0.14 -6.41
C LYS A 521 8.22 -1.37 -6.60
N TRP A 522 7.49 -2.03 -5.69
CA TRP A 522 7.10 -3.43 -5.86
C TRP A 522 6.29 -3.63 -7.15
N LEU A 523 5.30 -2.76 -7.38
CA LEU A 523 4.46 -2.80 -8.58
C LEU A 523 5.26 -2.47 -9.84
N GLU A 524 6.09 -1.42 -9.84
CA GLU A 524 6.98 -1.05 -10.94
C GLU A 524 7.87 -2.23 -11.35
N ALA A 525 8.58 -2.85 -10.39
CA ALA A 525 9.41 -4.03 -10.65
C ALA A 525 8.58 -5.19 -11.22
N THR A 526 7.39 -5.42 -10.65
CA THR A 526 6.49 -6.50 -11.09
C THR A 526 6.03 -6.29 -12.54
N VAL A 527 5.62 -5.10 -12.90
CA VAL A 527 5.12 -4.78 -14.26
C VAL A 527 6.27 -4.82 -15.27
N ARG A 528 7.42 -4.24 -14.94
CA ARG A 528 8.54 -4.05 -15.86
C ARG A 528 9.37 -5.32 -16.07
N GLU A 529 9.67 -6.05 -15.01
CA GLU A 529 10.77 -7.02 -15.01
C GLU A 529 10.36 -8.45 -14.63
N ILE A 530 9.13 -8.67 -14.10
CA ILE A 530 8.77 -9.96 -13.51
C ILE A 530 7.54 -10.59 -14.17
N PRO A 531 7.68 -11.15 -15.39
CA PRO A 531 6.55 -11.64 -16.18
C PRO A 531 5.82 -12.87 -15.59
N TRP A 532 6.43 -13.56 -14.64
CA TRP A 532 5.81 -14.70 -13.98
C TRP A 532 4.84 -14.31 -12.86
N ARG A 533 4.96 -13.10 -12.30
CA ARG A 533 3.95 -12.59 -11.36
C ARG A 533 2.70 -12.18 -12.12
N LYS A 534 1.55 -12.58 -11.58
CA LYS A 534 0.26 -12.25 -12.17
C LYS A 534 -0.32 -10.99 -11.54
N PRO A 535 -1.08 -10.19 -12.31
CA PRO A 535 -1.64 -8.94 -11.81
C PRO A 535 -2.51 -9.14 -10.57
N ILE A 536 -2.20 -8.41 -9.52
CA ILE A 536 -3.00 -8.35 -8.27
C ILE A 536 -4.04 -7.25 -8.35
N ALA A 537 -5.01 -7.25 -7.43
CA ALA A 537 -5.93 -6.13 -7.27
C ALA A 537 -5.16 -4.86 -6.90
N SER A 538 -5.64 -3.72 -7.39
CA SER A 538 -5.03 -2.44 -7.02
C SER A 538 -5.30 -2.09 -5.55
N MET A 539 -4.37 -1.36 -4.94
CA MET A 539 -4.58 -0.66 -3.69
C MET A 539 -5.50 0.54 -3.96
N ASN A 540 -6.65 0.59 -3.32
CA ASN A 540 -7.60 1.70 -3.47
C ASN A 540 -7.62 2.51 -2.18
N LEU A 541 -6.98 3.68 -2.21
CA LEU A 541 -6.88 4.62 -1.10
C LEU A 541 -7.90 5.73 -1.30
N LEU A 542 -8.89 5.79 -0.42
CA LEU A 542 -9.83 6.90 -0.33
C LEU A 542 -9.28 7.95 0.63
N VAL A 543 -8.81 9.05 0.08
CA VAL A 543 -8.35 10.21 0.83
C VAL A 543 -9.52 11.15 1.04
N SER A 544 -9.92 11.33 2.29
CA SER A 544 -11.05 12.19 2.61
C SER A 544 -10.73 13.11 3.81
N SER A 545 -11.70 13.87 4.30
CA SER A 545 -11.39 14.95 5.24
C SER A 545 -10.31 15.88 4.72
N HIS A 546 -10.42 16.20 3.44
CA HIS A 546 -9.42 16.94 2.69
C HIS A 546 -9.28 18.40 3.16
N VAL A 547 -8.19 19.02 2.83
CA VAL A 547 -7.73 20.34 3.30
C VAL A 547 -8.81 21.42 3.32
N TRP A 548 -9.65 21.51 2.28
CA TRP A 548 -10.66 22.57 2.15
C TRP A 548 -11.85 22.47 3.11
N ARG A 549 -11.96 21.40 3.86
CA ARG A 549 -13.02 21.14 4.86
C ARG A 549 -12.46 20.90 6.26
N GLN A 550 -11.22 21.33 6.49
CA GLN A 550 -10.54 21.30 7.79
C GLN A 550 -10.39 22.69 8.41
N ASP A 551 -11.31 23.58 8.07
CA ASP A 551 -11.40 24.96 8.55
C ASP A 551 -11.35 25.10 10.07
N HIS A 552 -11.96 24.16 10.79
CA HIS A 552 -12.10 24.16 12.25
C HIS A 552 -10.95 23.47 13.01
N ASN A 553 -10.16 22.65 12.34
CA ASN A 553 -9.08 21.86 12.98
C ASN A 553 -7.70 22.53 12.93
N GLY A 554 -7.53 23.59 12.12
CA GLY A 554 -6.26 24.28 11.96
C GLY A 554 -5.22 23.44 11.20
N PHE A 555 -3.98 23.90 11.22
CA PHE A 555 -2.89 23.40 10.38
C PHE A 555 -2.61 21.90 10.50
N SER A 556 -2.88 21.27 11.65
CA SER A 556 -2.57 19.86 11.85
C SER A 556 -3.38 18.88 10.99
N HIS A 557 -4.50 19.36 10.40
CA HIS A 557 -5.37 18.58 9.52
C HIS A 557 -5.36 19.10 8.07
N GLN A 558 -4.43 19.99 7.73
CA GLN A 558 -4.42 20.70 6.46
C GLN A 558 -3.10 20.43 5.73
N ASP A 559 -3.00 19.32 5.01
CA ASP A 559 -1.84 18.96 4.19
C ASP A 559 -2.24 18.02 3.03
N PRO A 560 -2.24 18.51 1.77
CA PRO A 560 -2.53 17.67 0.60
C PRO A 560 -1.28 17.06 -0.06
N GLY A 561 -0.12 17.09 0.57
CA GLY A 561 1.18 16.83 -0.05
C GLY A 561 1.47 15.36 -0.42
N VAL A 562 0.62 14.40 -0.03
CA VAL A 562 0.77 13.00 -0.46
C VAL A 562 0.79 12.85 -1.99
N ILE A 563 0.14 13.79 -2.69
CA ILE A 563 0.09 13.83 -4.16
C ILE A 563 1.48 14.01 -4.76
N ASP A 564 2.32 14.88 -4.19
CA ASP A 564 3.73 15.07 -4.57
C ASP A 564 4.52 13.74 -4.57
N ILE A 565 4.27 12.87 -3.57
CA ILE A 565 4.93 11.57 -3.46
C ILE A 565 4.48 10.64 -4.58
N LEU A 566 3.18 10.58 -4.85
CA LEU A 566 2.60 9.72 -5.89
C LEU A 566 3.01 10.16 -7.29
N LEU A 567 3.02 11.45 -7.57
CA LEU A 567 3.47 11.99 -8.86
C LEU A 567 4.89 11.55 -9.23
N ASN A 568 5.77 11.42 -8.23
CA ASN A 568 7.14 10.95 -8.45
C ASN A 568 7.24 9.43 -8.73
N LYS A 569 6.12 8.70 -8.85
CA LYS A 569 6.06 7.26 -9.13
C LYS A 569 5.48 6.93 -10.50
N ASN A 570 5.18 7.92 -11.31
CA ASN A 570 4.62 7.70 -12.65
C ASN A 570 5.67 7.81 -13.77
N PHE A 571 6.89 7.29 -13.53
CA PHE A 571 7.94 7.29 -14.54
C PHE A 571 7.90 6.03 -15.43
N ASN A 572 8.48 6.16 -16.63
CA ASN A 572 8.71 5.07 -17.57
C ASN A 572 7.45 4.36 -18.11
N ASN A 573 6.29 5.00 -18.05
CA ASN A 573 5.00 4.42 -18.51
C ASN A 573 4.68 3.07 -17.85
N ASP A 574 5.00 2.92 -16.56
CA ASP A 574 4.65 1.72 -15.78
C ASP A 574 3.18 1.71 -15.34
N HIS A 575 2.53 2.88 -15.36
CA HIS A 575 1.11 3.11 -15.03
C HIS A 575 0.65 2.48 -13.71
N VAL A 576 1.54 2.49 -12.70
CA VAL A 576 1.24 1.90 -11.38
C VAL A 576 0.53 2.86 -10.44
N ILE A 577 0.33 4.11 -10.85
CA ILE A 577 -0.35 5.15 -10.07
C ILE A 577 -1.60 5.64 -10.79
N GLY A 578 -2.64 5.95 -10.03
CA GLY A 578 -3.81 6.72 -10.45
C GLY A 578 -4.13 7.77 -9.39
N ILE A 579 -4.38 9.02 -9.79
CA ILE A 579 -4.69 10.13 -8.89
C ILE A 579 -5.96 10.81 -9.39
N TYR A 580 -7.05 10.64 -8.63
CA TYR A 580 -8.38 11.05 -9.05
C TYR A 580 -8.99 12.08 -8.10
N PHE A 581 -9.56 13.12 -8.69
CA PHE A 581 -10.28 14.18 -7.99
C PHE A 581 -11.74 14.24 -8.44
N PRO A 582 -12.60 13.33 -7.97
CA PRO A 582 -14.02 13.36 -8.33
C PRO A 582 -14.69 14.65 -7.82
N CYS A 583 -15.30 15.39 -8.72
CA CYS A 583 -15.96 16.67 -8.43
C CYS A 583 -17.32 16.52 -7.71
N ASP A 584 -17.93 15.34 -7.75
CA ASP A 584 -19.22 15.03 -7.15
C ASP A 584 -19.44 13.53 -6.90
N ALA A 585 -20.62 13.15 -6.40
CA ALA A 585 -20.97 11.80 -6.05
C ALA A 585 -21.00 10.83 -7.26
N ASN A 586 -21.52 11.27 -8.41
CA ASN A 586 -21.61 10.44 -9.61
C ASN A 586 -20.22 10.21 -10.23
N MET A 587 -19.37 11.23 -10.21
CA MET A 587 -17.97 11.08 -10.63
C MET A 587 -17.21 10.13 -9.67
N LEU A 588 -17.43 10.24 -8.35
CA LEU A 588 -16.82 9.33 -7.38
C LEU A 588 -17.25 7.87 -7.61
N LEU A 589 -18.50 7.61 -7.92
CA LEU A 589 -18.97 6.27 -8.28
C LEU A 589 -18.25 5.73 -9.53
N ALA A 590 -18.13 6.54 -10.59
CA ALA A 590 -17.45 6.16 -11.82
C ALA A 590 -15.96 5.86 -11.57
N VAL A 591 -15.28 6.72 -10.83
CA VAL A 591 -13.86 6.54 -10.42
C VAL A 591 -13.71 5.27 -9.60
N ALA A 592 -14.56 5.03 -8.60
CA ALA A 592 -14.49 3.84 -7.75
C ALA A 592 -14.68 2.55 -8.57
N GLU A 593 -15.61 2.53 -9.54
CA GLU A 593 -15.80 1.39 -10.44
C GLU A 593 -14.54 1.10 -11.28
N LYS A 594 -13.91 2.15 -11.86
CA LYS A 594 -12.65 2.07 -12.59
C LYS A 594 -11.54 1.50 -11.69
N CYS A 595 -11.38 2.03 -10.48
CA CYS A 595 -10.37 1.62 -9.52
C CYS A 595 -10.55 0.17 -9.05
N PHE A 596 -11.76 -0.27 -8.74
CA PHE A 596 -12.04 -1.66 -8.31
C PHE A 596 -11.82 -2.69 -9.43
N LYS A 597 -11.86 -2.29 -10.68
CA LYS A 597 -11.55 -3.14 -11.84
C LYS A 597 -10.07 -3.15 -12.21
N SER A 598 -9.30 -2.18 -11.73
CA SER A 598 -7.88 -2.03 -12.07
C SER A 598 -7.00 -3.05 -11.34
N THR A 599 -5.81 -3.27 -11.88
CA THR A 599 -4.79 -4.17 -11.32
C THR A 599 -3.43 -3.51 -11.31
N ASN A 600 -2.58 -3.91 -10.36
CA ASN A 600 -1.21 -3.43 -10.20
C ASN A 600 -1.09 -1.90 -10.12
N LYS A 601 -2.07 -1.24 -9.48
CA LYS A 601 -2.04 0.22 -9.28
C LYS A 601 -2.19 0.58 -7.80
N ILE A 602 -1.69 1.75 -7.44
CA ILE A 602 -2.12 2.52 -6.27
C ILE A 602 -3.05 3.60 -6.80
N ASN A 603 -4.32 3.53 -6.44
CA ASN A 603 -5.32 4.53 -6.79
C ASN A 603 -5.56 5.44 -5.60
N ALA A 604 -5.14 6.69 -5.67
CA ALA A 604 -5.50 7.73 -4.71
C ALA A 604 -6.76 8.45 -5.20
N ILE A 605 -7.82 8.40 -4.38
CA ILE A 605 -9.13 8.98 -4.68
C ILE A 605 -9.39 10.07 -3.65
N ILE A 606 -9.23 11.34 -4.03
CA ILE A 606 -9.40 12.50 -3.16
C ILE A 606 -10.84 12.99 -3.26
N ALA A 607 -11.66 12.75 -2.23
CA ALA A 607 -13.11 12.96 -2.31
C ALA A 607 -13.72 13.60 -1.06
N GLY A 608 -14.67 14.51 -1.28
CA GLY A 608 -15.39 15.18 -0.22
C GLY A 608 -16.38 14.27 0.53
N LYS A 609 -16.41 14.41 1.84
CA LYS A 609 -17.38 13.76 2.73
C LYS A 609 -18.51 14.66 3.24
N GLN A 610 -18.44 15.93 2.92
CA GLN A 610 -19.47 16.90 3.29
C GLN A 610 -20.53 17.03 2.20
N PRO A 611 -21.75 17.47 2.52
CA PRO A 611 -22.78 17.72 1.50
C PRO A 611 -22.29 18.71 0.44
N ALA A 612 -22.39 18.31 -0.83
CA ALA A 612 -22.01 19.09 -1.98
C ALA A 612 -23.00 18.92 -3.14
N ALA A 613 -22.93 19.78 -4.14
CA ALA A 613 -23.71 19.65 -5.36
C ALA A 613 -23.30 18.42 -6.17
N THR A 614 -24.24 17.92 -6.97
CA THR A 614 -23.97 16.94 -8.02
C THR A 614 -24.09 17.67 -9.36
N TRP A 615 -22.98 17.74 -10.10
CA TRP A 615 -22.85 18.50 -11.34
C TRP A 615 -23.16 17.66 -12.57
N LEU A 616 -22.79 16.39 -12.56
CA LEU A 616 -22.84 15.48 -13.71
C LEU A 616 -23.84 14.36 -13.49
N THR A 617 -24.48 13.91 -14.57
CA THR A 617 -25.12 12.58 -14.60
C THR A 617 -24.04 11.50 -14.55
N LEU A 618 -24.43 10.27 -14.22
CA LEU A 618 -23.48 9.14 -14.23
C LEU A 618 -22.86 8.89 -15.63
N ASP A 619 -23.65 9.06 -16.68
CA ASP A 619 -23.18 8.90 -18.08
C ASP A 619 -22.18 10.01 -18.45
N GLU A 620 -22.44 11.28 -18.07
CA GLU A 620 -21.48 12.37 -18.27
C GLU A 620 -20.19 12.14 -17.49
N ALA A 621 -20.30 11.65 -16.23
CA ALA A 621 -19.14 11.34 -15.40
C ALA A 621 -18.26 10.21 -16.00
N ARG A 622 -18.88 9.15 -16.52
CA ARG A 622 -18.15 8.07 -17.21
C ARG A 622 -17.45 8.56 -18.48
N ALA A 623 -18.14 9.37 -19.28
CA ALA A 623 -17.58 9.91 -20.52
C ALA A 623 -16.36 10.83 -20.26
N GLU A 624 -16.43 11.65 -19.22
CA GLU A 624 -15.31 12.50 -18.82
C GLU A 624 -14.15 11.67 -18.27
N LEU A 625 -14.42 10.68 -17.41
CA LEU A 625 -13.41 9.83 -16.81
C LEU A 625 -12.66 8.96 -17.84
N GLU A 626 -13.25 8.67 -18.99
CA GLU A 626 -12.59 7.94 -20.09
C GLU A 626 -11.35 8.68 -20.59
N LYS A 627 -11.40 10.03 -20.65
CA LYS A 627 -10.28 10.90 -21.02
C LYS A 627 -9.52 11.47 -19.82
N GLY A 628 -10.15 11.49 -18.65
CA GLY A 628 -9.63 12.08 -17.42
C GLY A 628 -9.77 13.59 -17.32
N VAL A 629 -10.14 14.28 -18.44
CA VAL A 629 -10.33 15.74 -18.52
C VAL A 629 -11.37 16.06 -19.58
N ALA A 630 -12.21 17.07 -19.32
CA ALA A 630 -13.21 17.51 -20.31
C ALA A 630 -13.57 19.00 -20.18
N GLU A 631 -13.96 19.60 -21.33
CA GLU A 631 -14.65 20.89 -21.35
C GLU A 631 -16.10 20.72 -20.89
N TRP A 632 -16.52 21.47 -19.90
CA TRP A 632 -17.92 21.57 -19.49
C TRP A 632 -18.66 22.61 -20.33
N LYS A 633 -19.13 22.18 -21.51
CA LYS A 633 -19.85 23.05 -22.43
C LYS A 633 -21.10 23.70 -21.82
N TRP A 634 -21.73 23.05 -20.85
CA TRP A 634 -22.89 23.58 -20.11
C TRP A 634 -22.54 24.74 -19.16
N ALA A 635 -21.27 24.86 -18.78
CA ALA A 635 -20.75 25.90 -17.90
C ALA A 635 -19.95 26.96 -18.67
N SER A 636 -19.48 26.63 -19.88
CA SER A 636 -18.81 27.55 -20.79
C SER A 636 -19.79 28.52 -21.47
N ASN A 637 -19.38 29.75 -21.79
CA ASN A 637 -20.23 30.73 -22.49
C ASN A 637 -19.78 31.04 -23.95
N VAL A 638 -18.72 30.39 -24.42
CA VAL A 638 -18.30 30.46 -25.84
C VAL A 638 -19.11 29.51 -26.72
N LYS A 639 -19.36 29.88 -27.94
CA LYS A 639 -20.00 29.03 -28.95
C LYS A 639 -18.94 28.23 -29.72
N ASP A 640 -19.38 27.15 -30.35
CA ASP A 640 -18.49 26.35 -31.20
C ASP A 640 -17.80 27.21 -32.25
N GLY A 641 -16.47 27.24 -32.25
CA GLY A 641 -15.65 28.05 -33.15
C GLY A 641 -15.40 29.48 -32.71
N GLU A 642 -15.89 29.89 -31.55
CA GLU A 642 -15.58 31.18 -30.94
C GLU A 642 -14.36 31.04 -30.02
N GLU A 643 -13.42 31.96 -30.11
CA GLU A 643 -12.25 31.99 -29.21
C GLU A 643 -12.64 32.54 -27.83
N PRO A 644 -12.21 31.88 -26.72
CA PRO A 644 -12.38 32.45 -25.38
C PRO A 644 -11.37 33.56 -25.14
N ASP A 645 -11.69 34.45 -24.21
CA ASP A 645 -10.73 35.40 -23.63
C ASP A 645 -9.80 34.70 -22.64
N ILE A 646 -10.33 33.69 -21.93
CA ILE A 646 -9.63 32.92 -20.90
C ILE A 646 -10.21 31.49 -20.79
N VAL A 647 -9.40 30.54 -20.33
CA VAL A 647 -9.85 29.22 -19.90
C VAL A 647 -9.86 29.15 -18.37
N LEU A 648 -10.98 28.72 -17.80
CA LEU A 648 -11.14 28.45 -16.38
C LEU A 648 -10.99 26.93 -16.15
N ALA A 649 -9.81 26.51 -15.75
CA ALA A 649 -9.52 25.10 -15.45
C ALA A 649 -9.70 24.82 -13.96
N THR A 650 -10.12 23.59 -13.63
CA THR A 650 -10.39 23.21 -12.24
C THR A 650 -10.11 21.74 -11.99
N CYS A 651 -9.71 21.42 -10.75
CA CYS A 651 -9.47 20.03 -10.30
C CYS A 651 -9.75 19.92 -8.81
N GLY A 652 -10.76 19.11 -8.45
CA GLY A 652 -11.23 18.91 -7.08
C GLY A 652 -12.63 19.53 -6.83
N ASP A 653 -13.36 19.03 -5.83
CA ASP A 653 -14.76 19.39 -5.55
C ASP A 653 -14.94 20.87 -5.18
N ILE A 654 -14.11 21.39 -4.29
CA ILE A 654 -14.16 22.78 -3.85
C ILE A 654 -13.63 23.75 -4.92
N PRO A 655 -12.48 23.48 -5.58
CA PRO A 655 -12.06 24.30 -6.72
C PRO A 655 -13.11 24.40 -7.83
N VAL A 656 -13.83 23.32 -8.13
CA VAL A 656 -14.96 23.31 -9.08
C VAL A 656 -16.04 24.30 -8.66
N GLN A 657 -16.46 24.26 -7.39
CA GLN A 657 -17.51 25.14 -6.88
C GLN A 657 -17.13 26.62 -7.02
N GLU A 658 -15.93 26.98 -6.61
CA GLU A 658 -15.46 28.38 -6.66
C GLU A 658 -15.20 28.85 -8.11
N THR A 659 -14.70 27.97 -8.98
CA THR A 659 -14.53 28.25 -10.41
C THR A 659 -15.87 28.56 -11.10
N LEU A 660 -16.91 27.77 -10.81
CA LEU A 660 -18.25 28.01 -11.36
C LEU A 660 -18.86 29.33 -10.84
N ALA A 661 -18.63 29.64 -9.57
CA ALA A 661 -19.09 30.92 -9.02
C ALA A 661 -18.36 32.11 -9.63
N ALA A 662 -17.06 32.02 -9.88
CA ALA A 662 -16.27 33.01 -10.59
C ALA A 662 -16.72 33.13 -12.06
N ALA A 663 -17.02 32.03 -12.74
CA ALA A 663 -17.53 32.01 -14.10
C ALA A 663 -18.87 32.79 -14.23
N GLU A 664 -19.79 32.64 -13.26
CA GLU A 664 -21.04 33.41 -13.22
C GLU A 664 -20.78 34.90 -13.12
N GLN A 665 -19.77 35.32 -12.37
CA GLN A 665 -19.39 36.73 -12.22
C GLN A 665 -18.73 37.27 -13.50
N LEU A 666 -17.83 36.51 -14.09
CA LEU A 666 -17.17 36.85 -15.36
C LEU A 666 -18.14 36.94 -16.53
N ASP A 667 -19.19 36.09 -16.57
CA ASP A 667 -20.25 36.18 -17.57
C ASP A 667 -21.02 37.54 -17.48
N ALA A 668 -21.26 38.01 -16.25
CA ALA A 668 -21.87 39.28 -15.99
C ALA A 668 -21.00 40.48 -16.46
N GLU A 669 -19.68 40.35 -16.42
CA GLU A 669 -18.72 41.33 -16.95
C GLU A 669 -18.52 41.19 -18.48
N GLY A 670 -19.17 40.21 -19.13
CA GLY A 670 -19.13 40.00 -20.58
C GLY A 670 -17.86 39.31 -21.09
N ILE A 671 -17.13 38.62 -20.21
CA ILE A 671 -15.94 37.84 -20.53
C ILE A 671 -16.34 36.51 -21.18
N LYS A 672 -15.61 36.11 -22.23
CA LYS A 672 -15.77 34.83 -22.90
C LYS A 672 -14.82 33.79 -22.32
N PHE A 673 -15.37 32.67 -21.84
CA PHE A 673 -14.54 31.59 -21.21
C PHE A 673 -15.02 30.19 -21.56
N LYS A 674 -14.08 29.26 -21.47
CA LYS A 674 -14.31 27.82 -21.37
C LYS A 674 -14.10 27.38 -19.93
N VAL A 675 -14.90 26.44 -19.47
CA VAL A 675 -14.67 25.71 -18.19
C VAL A 675 -14.15 24.30 -18.50
N VAL A 676 -12.99 23.93 -17.96
CA VAL A 676 -12.35 22.63 -18.13
C VAL A 676 -12.17 21.98 -16.77
N ASN A 677 -12.72 20.78 -16.59
CA ASN A 677 -12.53 19.99 -15.36
C ASN A 677 -11.53 18.86 -15.59
N VAL A 678 -10.63 18.66 -14.62
CA VAL A 678 -9.65 17.56 -14.59
C VAL A 678 -10.04 16.63 -13.45
N VAL A 679 -10.33 15.37 -13.78
CA VAL A 679 -10.69 14.32 -12.79
C VAL A 679 -9.54 13.35 -12.58
N ASP A 680 -8.81 12.97 -13.62
CA ASP A 680 -7.58 12.17 -13.55
C ASP A 680 -6.39 13.10 -13.74
N LEU A 681 -5.65 13.34 -12.66
CA LEU A 681 -4.59 14.33 -12.65
C LEU A 681 -3.50 14.01 -13.69
N LEU A 682 -3.21 12.73 -13.90
CA LEU A 682 -2.18 12.28 -14.83
C LEU A 682 -2.58 12.44 -16.31
N SER A 683 -3.87 12.66 -16.60
CA SER A 683 -4.36 12.88 -17.97
C SER A 683 -3.79 14.14 -18.64
N ILE A 684 -3.37 15.13 -17.86
CA ILE A 684 -2.79 16.39 -18.36
C ILE A 684 -1.26 16.41 -18.36
N GLU A 685 -0.62 15.32 -17.87
CA GLU A 685 0.83 15.20 -17.85
C GLU A 685 1.40 15.27 -19.27
N ASN A 686 2.67 15.66 -19.41
CA ASN A 686 3.35 15.70 -20.69
C ASN A 686 3.28 14.33 -21.39
N ALA A 687 2.77 14.27 -22.61
CA ALA A 687 2.62 13.03 -23.38
C ALA A 687 3.95 12.32 -23.73
N GLN A 688 5.11 12.95 -23.51
CA GLN A 688 6.43 12.30 -23.60
C GLN A 688 6.76 11.48 -22.36
N ASP A 689 6.21 11.87 -21.22
CA ASP A 689 6.45 11.23 -19.92
C ASP A 689 5.35 10.21 -19.58
N ASN A 690 4.14 10.40 -20.13
CA ASN A 690 2.98 9.52 -19.90
C ASN A 690 2.20 9.30 -21.21
N ASP A 691 2.23 8.09 -21.74
CA ASP A 691 1.57 7.73 -23.01
C ASP A 691 0.05 7.48 -22.85
N GLU A 692 -0.49 7.44 -21.60
CA GLU A 692 -1.93 7.47 -21.31
C GLU A 692 -2.49 8.89 -21.20
N ALA A 693 -1.64 9.94 -21.18
CA ALA A 693 -2.09 11.34 -21.15
C ALA A 693 -2.70 11.76 -22.49
N ILE A 694 -3.56 12.80 -22.47
CA ILE A 694 -4.13 13.36 -23.70
C ILE A 694 -3.03 13.90 -24.63
N SER A 695 -3.27 13.85 -25.94
CA SER A 695 -2.34 14.37 -26.94
C SER A 695 -2.17 15.89 -26.84
N ASP A 696 -1.10 16.46 -27.41
CA ASP A 696 -0.89 17.90 -27.47
C ASP A 696 -1.97 18.63 -28.27
N GLU A 697 -2.55 17.98 -29.27
CA GLU A 697 -3.68 18.47 -30.03
C GLU A 697 -4.93 18.60 -29.13
N GLU A 698 -5.29 17.53 -28.40
CA GLU A 698 -6.41 17.55 -27.45
C GLU A 698 -6.17 18.54 -26.31
N PHE A 699 -4.93 18.65 -25.82
CA PHE A 699 -4.54 19.63 -24.81
C PHE A 699 -4.77 21.06 -25.32
N THR A 700 -4.36 21.33 -26.58
CA THR A 700 -4.56 22.63 -27.23
C THR A 700 -6.04 22.95 -27.48
N GLU A 701 -6.85 21.93 -27.81
CA GLU A 701 -8.30 22.10 -27.95
C GLU A 701 -8.97 22.53 -26.63
N LEU A 702 -8.51 21.97 -25.50
CA LEU A 702 -9.03 22.30 -24.17
C LEU A 702 -8.49 23.61 -23.63
N PHE A 703 -7.17 23.80 -23.65
CA PHE A 703 -6.47 24.89 -22.97
C PHE A 703 -6.00 26.02 -23.91
N THR A 704 -6.37 25.94 -25.19
CA THR A 704 -5.98 26.90 -26.26
C THR A 704 -4.47 26.93 -26.53
N ALA A 705 -4.07 27.67 -27.58
CA ALA A 705 -2.67 27.79 -27.96
C ALA A 705 -1.97 29.02 -27.32
N ASP A 706 -2.72 30.05 -26.90
CA ASP A 706 -2.16 31.35 -26.56
C ASP A 706 -2.99 32.17 -25.55
N LYS A 707 -4.13 31.65 -25.09
CA LYS A 707 -4.97 32.38 -24.10
C LYS A 707 -4.52 32.05 -22.68
N PRO A 708 -4.75 32.97 -21.73
CA PRO A 708 -4.53 32.70 -20.33
C PRO A 708 -5.41 31.52 -19.87
N VAL A 709 -4.84 30.71 -18.99
CA VAL A 709 -5.52 29.58 -18.32
C VAL A 709 -5.44 29.81 -16.82
N LEU A 710 -6.57 30.12 -16.20
CA LEU A 710 -6.66 30.19 -14.74
C LEU A 710 -7.05 28.79 -14.22
N PHE A 711 -6.15 28.19 -13.45
CA PHE A 711 -6.33 26.82 -12.95
C PHE A 711 -6.52 26.84 -11.44
N ALA A 712 -7.72 26.53 -10.98
CA ALA A 712 -8.05 26.32 -9.57
C ALA A 712 -7.82 24.83 -9.22
N TYR A 713 -6.85 24.57 -8.34
CA TYR A 713 -6.37 23.23 -8.03
C TYR A 713 -6.51 22.89 -6.55
N HIS A 714 -6.81 21.62 -6.27
CA HIS A 714 -7.01 21.13 -4.92
C HIS A 714 -5.76 21.23 -4.02
N ALA A 715 -4.60 20.88 -4.54
CA ALA A 715 -3.36 20.78 -3.78
C ALA A 715 -2.36 21.90 -4.14
N TYR A 716 -1.06 21.61 -4.14
CA TYR A 716 -0.05 22.64 -4.36
C TYR A 716 0.10 23.02 -5.83
N ALA A 717 0.03 24.30 -6.13
CA ALA A 717 0.12 24.84 -7.49
C ALA A 717 1.37 24.39 -8.28
N ARG A 718 2.47 24.06 -7.59
CA ARG A 718 3.71 23.57 -8.22
C ARG A 718 3.53 22.23 -8.91
N GLU A 719 2.61 21.39 -8.45
CA GLU A 719 2.33 20.06 -9.01
C GLU A 719 1.80 20.21 -10.44
N ILE A 720 0.79 21.06 -10.64
CA ILE A 720 0.27 21.36 -11.98
C ILE A 720 1.37 21.92 -12.88
N ARG A 721 2.16 22.89 -12.38
CA ARG A 721 3.27 23.47 -13.16
C ARG A 721 4.31 22.42 -13.58
N SER A 722 4.55 21.42 -12.74
CA SER A 722 5.45 20.31 -13.05
C SER A 722 4.86 19.39 -14.11
N LEU A 723 3.59 19.01 -13.98
CA LEU A 723 2.90 18.10 -14.90
C LEU A 723 2.79 18.67 -16.32
N ILE A 724 2.46 19.94 -16.44
CA ILE A 724 2.25 20.59 -17.74
C ILE A 724 3.54 21.17 -18.36
N TRP A 725 4.69 21.01 -17.68
CA TRP A 725 5.96 21.46 -18.24
C TRP A 725 6.21 20.82 -19.60
N ASN A 726 6.50 21.64 -20.60
CA ASN A 726 6.59 21.27 -22.03
C ASN A 726 5.26 21.02 -22.76
N ARG A 727 4.09 21.17 -22.11
CA ARG A 727 2.81 21.20 -22.83
C ARG A 727 2.64 22.49 -23.64
N PRO A 728 1.87 22.50 -24.72
CA PRO A 728 1.46 23.74 -25.39
C PRO A 728 0.85 24.73 -24.41
N ASN A 729 1.12 26.02 -24.59
CA ASN A 729 0.54 27.12 -23.79
C ASN A 729 0.90 27.13 -22.29
N HIS A 730 1.82 26.27 -21.81
CA HIS A 730 2.14 26.14 -20.37
C HIS A 730 2.59 27.44 -19.69
N ASP A 731 3.19 28.39 -20.43
CA ASP A 731 3.65 29.69 -19.91
C ASP A 731 2.49 30.64 -19.53
N ASN A 732 1.28 30.39 -20.05
CA ASN A 732 0.09 31.20 -19.78
C ASN A 732 -0.82 30.63 -18.68
N PHE A 733 -0.36 29.58 -17.96
CA PHE A 733 -1.10 29.01 -16.83
C PHE A 733 -0.86 29.82 -15.55
N ILE A 734 -1.94 30.31 -14.97
CA ILE A 734 -2.03 30.94 -13.65
C ILE A 734 -2.67 29.90 -12.73
N VAL A 735 -1.89 29.32 -11.83
CA VAL A 735 -2.36 28.22 -10.99
C VAL A 735 -2.51 28.67 -9.56
N HIS A 736 -3.72 28.58 -9.05
CA HIS A 736 -4.07 28.75 -7.64
C HIS A 736 -4.31 27.39 -6.99
N GLY A 737 -3.87 27.22 -5.76
CA GLY A 737 -4.01 26.00 -4.98
C GLY A 737 -3.72 26.27 -3.51
N TYR A 738 -3.60 25.23 -2.72
CA TYR A 738 -3.31 25.35 -1.30
C TYR A 738 -1.95 26.03 -1.04
N GLN A 739 -1.90 26.93 -0.04
CA GLN A 739 -0.76 27.82 0.22
C GLN A 739 -0.22 27.73 1.65
N GLU A 740 -0.56 26.71 2.43
CA GLU A 740 -0.09 26.55 3.81
C GLU A 740 -0.56 27.67 4.78
N GLN A 741 -1.73 28.25 4.56
CA GLN A 741 -2.27 29.30 5.40
C GLN A 741 -3.00 28.76 6.65
N GLY A 742 -2.45 27.72 7.27
CA GLY A 742 -3.06 26.96 8.34
C GLY A 742 -3.49 27.78 9.56
N SER A 743 -4.77 28.07 9.65
CA SER A 743 -5.39 28.66 10.83
C SER A 743 -6.83 28.15 10.97
N THR A 744 -7.50 28.54 12.05
CA THR A 744 -8.94 28.30 12.21
C THR A 744 -9.70 29.35 11.39
N THR A 745 -10.56 28.89 10.49
CA THR A 745 -11.32 29.72 9.56
C THR A 745 -12.80 29.30 9.55
N THR A 746 -13.63 29.96 8.78
CA THR A 746 -14.89 29.42 8.28
C THR A 746 -14.64 28.65 6.98
N PRO A 747 -15.58 27.81 6.49
CA PRO A 747 -15.40 27.09 5.22
C PRO A 747 -15.07 28.00 4.02
N PHE A 748 -15.74 29.15 3.86
CA PHE A 748 -15.42 30.08 2.79
C PHE A 748 -14.10 30.83 3.04
N ASP A 749 -13.83 31.21 4.29
CA ASP A 749 -12.58 31.88 4.61
C ASP A 749 -11.35 30.96 4.36
N MET A 750 -11.51 29.63 4.43
CA MET A 750 -10.46 28.68 4.09
C MET A 750 -10.00 28.83 2.63
N VAL A 751 -10.92 28.99 1.68
CA VAL A 751 -10.55 29.23 0.27
C VAL A 751 -10.04 30.65 0.07
N ARG A 752 -10.58 31.64 0.82
CA ARG A 752 -10.13 33.02 0.75
C ARG A 752 -8.68 33.21 1.16
N VAL A 753 -8.26 32.61 2.28
CA VAL A 753 -6.87 32.76 2.76
C VAL A 753 -5.85 32.04 1.86
N ASN A 754 -6.31 31.13 1.01
CA ASN A 754 -5.50 30.43 0.02
C ASN A 754 -5.63 31.00 -1.40
N ASP A 755 -6.29 32.16 -1.58
CA ASP A 755 -6.49 32.82 -2.86
C ASP A 755 -7.20 31.96 -3.92
N LEU A 756 -8.14 31.10 -3.46
CA LEU A 756 -8.90 30.18 -4.32
C LEU A 756 -10.39 30.52 -4.33
N ASP A 757 -10.80 31.57 -3.65
CA ASP A 757 -12.18 32.00 -3.61
C ASP A 757 -12.60 32.66 -4.92
N ARG A 758 -13.91 32.65 -5.19
CA ARG A 758 -14.53 33.20 -6.42
C ARG A 758 -14.15 34.60 -6.76
N PHE A 759 -13.90 35.45 -5.76
CA PHE A 759 -13.57 36.87 -5.98
C PHE A 759 -12.12 37.03 -6.43
N GLU A 760 -11.19 36.28 -5.84
CA GLU A 760 -9.81 36.25 -6.31
C GLU A 760 -9.70 35.64 -7.70
N LEU A 761 -10.41 34.51 -7.94
CA LEU A 761 -10.42 33.86 -9.26
C LEU A 761 -10.99 34.82 -10.33
N GLU A 762 -12.06 35.61 -10.04
CA GLU A 762 -12.54 36.65 -10.94
C GLU A 762 -11.49 37.76 -11.14
N ALA A 763 -10.90 38.26 -10.06
CA ALA A 763 -9.91 39.34 -10.14
C ALA A 763 -8.66 38.89 -10.93
N GLU A 764 -8.13 37.67 -10.72
CA GLU A 764 -7.02 37.15 -11.50
C GLU A 764 -7.35 36.97 -12.99
N ALA A 765 -8.55 36.46 -13.30
CA ALA A 765 -9.00 36.36 -14.69
C ALA A 765 -9.03 37.74 -15.36
N LEU A 766 -9.58 38.77 -14.69
CA LEU A 766 -9.63 40.14 -15.20
C LEU A 766 -8.22 40.75 -15.34
N ARG A 767 -7.32 40.49 -14.39
CA ARG A 767 -5.91 40.94 -14.48
C ARG A 767 -5.20 40.31 -15.70
N ALA A 768 -5.43 39.02 -15.92
CA ALA A 768 -4.82 38.29 -17.03
C ALA A 768 -5.32 38.74 -18.41
N ILE A 769 -6.57 39.23 -18.50
CA ILE A 769 -7.16 39.70 -19.75
C ILE A 769 -6.77 41.17 -20.01
N ASP A 770 -7.07 42.10 -19.09
CA ASP A 770 -6.77 43.53 -19.22
C ASP A 770 -6.94 44.24 -17.86
N ALA A 771 -5.87 44.29 -17.07
CA ALA A 771 -5.87 44.87 -15.73
C ALA A 771 -6.28 46.34 -15.69
N ASP A 772 -5.89 47.11 -16.69
CA ASP A 772 -6.22 48.57 -16.75
C ASP A 772 -7.70 48.77 -17.02
N LYS A 773 -8.29 48.00 -17.91
CA LYS A 773 -9.72 48.07 -18.25
C LYS A 773 -10.61 47.74 -17.05
N PHE A 774 -10.22 46.77 -16.26
CA PHE A 774 -11.02 46.25 -15.14
C PHE A 774 -10.55 46.73 -13.75
N ALA A 775 -9.69 47.75 -13.68
CA ALA A 775 -9.07 48.22 -12.43
C ALA A 775 -10.08 48.50 -11.31
N ASP A 776 -11.22 49.16 -11.63
CA ASP A 776 -12.25 49.47 -10.63
C ASP A 776 -12.96 48.21 -10.11
N ARG A 777 -13.20 47.23 -10.98
CA ARG A 777 -13.80 45.95 -10.59
C ARG A 777 -12.85 45.12 -9.73
N ILE A 778 -11.59 45.06 -10.10
CA ILE A 778 -10.54 44.37 -9.32
C ILE A 778 -10.44 44.98 -7.92
N ALA A 779 -10.36 46.31 -7.81
CA ALA A 779 -10.31 46.99 -6.51
C ALA A 779 -11.57 46.74 -5.65
N TYR A 780 -12.73 46.62 -6.25
CA TYR A 780 -13.96 46.25 -5.55
C TYR A 780 -13.86 44.80 -5.00
N LEU A 781 -13.39 43.85 -5.81
CA LEU A 781 -13.27 42.46 -5.40
C LEU A 781 -12.26 42.27 -4.25
N GLU A 782 -11.13 42.96 -4.33
CA GLU A 782 -10.12 42.97 -3.27
C GLU A 782 -10.69 43.51 -1.95
N GLN A 783 -11.44 44.61 -2.00
CA GLN A 783 -12.08 45.13 -0.80
C GLN A 783 -13.18 44.20 -0.28
N HIS A 784 -13.94 43.57 -1.17
CA HIS A 784 -15.01 42.66 -0.80
C HIS A 784 -14.46 41.44 -0.08
N ARG A 785 -13.31 40.90 -0.48
CA ARG A 785 -12.60 39.82 0.23
C ARG A 785 -12.21 40.22 1.67
N VAL A 786 -11.86 41.49 1.90
CA VAL A 786 -11.62 41.99 3.26
C VAL A 786 -12.92 42.04 4.06
N ASP A 787 -14.01 42.49 3.46
CA ASP A 787 -15.32 42.61 4.10
C ASP A 787 -15.89 41.23 4.46
N THR A 788 -15.66 40.19 3.62
CA THR A 788 -16.08 38.82 3.92
C THR A 788 -15.37 38.28 5.15
N PHE A 789 -14.05 38.50 5.25
CA PHE A 789 -13.27 38.11 6.43
C PHE A 789 -13.77 38.80 7.71
N GLN A 790 -14.04 40.09 7.63
CA GLN A 790 -14.57 40.82 8.77
C GLN A 790 -15.95 40.27 9.20
N TYR A 791 -16.80 39.90 8.22
CA TYR A 791 -18.10 39.29 8.51
C TYR A 791 -17.92 37.94 9.25
N ALA A 792 -17.02 37.10 8.77
CA ALA A 792 -16.72 35.81 9.41
C ALA A 792 -16.19 35.98 10.84
N CYS A 793 -15.31 36.97 11.07
CA CYS A 793 -14.80 37.29 12.41
C CYS A 793 -15.90 37.77 13.36
N ASP A 794 -16.83 38.60 12.87
CA ASP A 794 -17.90 39.21 13.70
C ASP A 794 -19.03 38.24 14.03
N ASN A 795 -19.29 37.24 13.13
CA ASN A 795 -20.45 36.35 13.23
C ASN A 795 -20.07 34.89 13.54
N GLY A 796 -18.84 34.47 13.28
CA GLY A 796 -18.39 33.07 13.42
C GLY A 796 -18.97 32.11 12.37
N GLU A 797 -19.49 32.67 11.26
CA GLU A 797 -20.08 31.93 10.15
C GLU A 797 -19.88 32.67 8.84
N ASP A 798 -20.05 31.98 7.71
CA ASP A 798 -20.01 32.56 6.38
C ASP A 798 -21.30 33.37 6.07
N ALA A 799 -21.18 34.40 5.26
CA ALA A 799 -22.34 35.20 4.85
C ALA A 799 -23.32 34.40 3.97
N PRO A 800 -24.63 34.65 4.06
CA PRO A 800 -25.66 34.01 3.24
C PRO A 800 -25.42 34.07 1.73
N GLU A 801 -24.77 35.08 1.26
CA GLU A 801 -24.37 35.24 -0.15
C GLU A 801 -23.51 34.08 -0.65
N TYR A 802 -22.68 33.45 0.23
CA TYR A 802 -21.84 32.31 -0.13
C TYR A 802 -22.54 31.01 0.19
N THR A 803 -23.21 30.94 1.34
CA THR A 803 -23.87 29.68 1.80
C THR A 803 -25.13 29.36 1.00
N ASP A 804 -25.83 30.36 0.48
CA ASP A 804 -27.05 30.24 -0.30
C ASP A 804 -26.83 30.38 -1.82
N TRP A 805 -25.56 30.48 -2.27
CA TRP A 805 -25.25 30.60 -3.70
C TRP A 805 -25.72 29.36 -4.48
N VAL A 806 -26.31 29.64 -5.67
CA VAL A 806 -26.82 28.63 -6.61
C VAL A 806 -26.42 29.05 -8.02
N TRP A 807 -25.98 28.12 -8.85
CA TRP A 807 -25.63 28.37 -10.24
C TRP A 807 -26.80 29.02 -11.02
N HIS A 808 -26.51 30.01 -11.89
CA HIS A 808 -27.53 30.88 -12.54
C HIS A 808 -28.63 30.12 -13.30
N GLU A 809 -28.36 28.96 -13.92
CA GLU A 809 -29.39 28.15 -14.57
C GLU A 809 -30.48 27.67 -13.58
N ALA A 810 -30.13 27.48 -12.33
CA ALA A 810 -31.07 27.13 -11.30
C ALA A 810 -31.96 28.30 -10.90
N LYS A 811 -31.37 29.50 -10.78
CA LYS A 811 -32.14 30.75 -10.53
C LYS A 811 -33.19 30.93 -11.61
N ALA A 812 -32.82 30.83 -12.89
CA ALA A 812 -33.72 30.95 -14.02
C ALA A 812 -34.89 29.94 -14.00
N LYS A 813 -34.58 28.67 -13.65
CA LYS A 813 -35.59 27.59 -13.53
C LYS A 813 -36.49 27.79 -12.31
N THR A 814 -35.96 28.24 -11.20
CA THR A 814 -36.70 28.51 -9.97
C THR A 814 -37.64 29.72 -10.15
N GLU A 815 -37.18 30.75 -10.79
CA GLU A 815 -38.00 31.94 -11.14
C GLU A 815 -39.11 31.58 -12.12
N ALA A 816 -38.83 30.76 -13.14
CA ALA A 816 -39.84 30.27 -14.08
C ALA A 816 -40.86 29.32 -13.39
N ALA A 817 -40.45 28.45 -12.47
CA ALA A 817 -41.35 27.60 -11.68
C ALA A 817 -42.18 28.43 -10.69
N GLY A 818 -41.60 29.46 -10.07
CA GLY A 818 -42.29 30.40 -9.19
C GLY A 818 -43.31 31.25 -9.94
N ALA A 819 -42.97 31.66 -11.16
CA ALA A 819 -43.88 32.40 -12.03
C ALA A 819 -45.08 31.56 -12.49
N VAL A 820 -44.88 30.27 -12.76
CA VAL A 820 -45.96 29.32 -13.11
C VAL A 820 -46.88 29.07 -11.93
N THR A 821 -46.34 28.93 -10.72
CA THR A 821 -47.15 28.77 -9.49
C THR A 821 -47.94 30.08 -9.12
N ALA A 822 -47.33 31.25 -9.33
CA ALA A 822 -47.99 32.51 -9.10
C ALA A 822 -49.14 32.77 -10.10
N THR A 823 -48.96 32.37 -11.38
CA THR A 823 -50.02 32.48 -12.39
C THR A 823 -51.15 31.46 -12.16
N ALA A 824 -50.84 30.29 -11.61
CA ALA A 824 -51.89 29.28 -11.23
C ALA A 824 -52.69 29.72 -9.99
N ALA A 825 -52.03 30.42 -9.04
CA ALA A 825 -52.70 30.94 -7.84
C ALA A 825 -53.60 32.15 -8.15
N THR A 826 -53.31 32.97 -9.15
CA THR A 826 -54.10 34.10 -9.58
C THR A 826 -55.25 33.70 -10.51
N ALA A 827 -55.25 32.48 -11.10
CA ALA A 827 -56.35 31.95 -11.92
C ALA A 827 -57.40 31.18 -11.10
N GLY A 828 -57.13 30.91 -9.81
CA GLY A 828 -58.01 30.18 -8.91
C GLY A 828 -59.01 31.02 -8.08
N ASP A 829 -58.82 32.37 -8.08
CA ASP A 829 -59.65 33.29 -7.30
C ASP A 829 -60.79 33.96 -8.08
N ASN A 830 -61.08 33.51 -9.30
CA ASN A 830 -62.18 34.01 -10.14
C ASN A 830 -63.16 32.90 -10.64
N GLU A 831 -63.55 31.98 -9.77
CA GLU A 831 -64.79 31.17 -9.95
C GLU A 831 -65.52 31.05 -8.64
#